data_a5fee88447a2c38df18c29593adf73f5
#
_entry.id   a5fee88447a2c38df18c29593adf73f5
#
_cell.length_a   1.000
_cell.length_b   1.000
_cell.length_c   1.000
_cell.angle_alpha   90.00
_cell.angle_beta   90.00
_cell.angle_gamma   90.00
#
_symmetry.space_group_name_H-M   'P 1'
#
loop_
_entity.id
_entity.type
_entity.pdbx_description
1 polymer ?
#
loop_
_entity_poly.entity_id
_entity_poly.type
_entity_poly.pdbx_seq_one_letter_code
_entity_poly.pdbx_strand_id
1 'polypeptide(L)'
;MNTNQFTQKTMEALQAAQRLAIEYSNQALEQEHMLVALTQQQDGLIPQLLTKMNVDPGTFEAAAAEKVSQLPHVTGSGRDPDKVYISNELDQALTAAEKQAQQMKDEYISVEHVFMGMLQRPGRVAGELFKQFGITPEKFMQVLSAVRGNQRVTTDNPESTYDALKKYGQDLVEAARANKLDPVIGRDSEIRNVIRILSRKRKNNPVLIGEAGVGKTAIAEGLAQRIVRGDVPENLKDRTVFSLDMGALVAGAKYRGEFEERLKSVLNEVKKSEGKIILFIDELHTIVGAGKTDGAMDAGNILKPMLARGELHCIGATTLDEYRQYIEKDPALERRFQPVMVQEPTVEDTISILRGLKERYEVYHGVKIQDGALIAAATLSNRYITDRFLPDKAIDLVDEACAMVKTELDSMPAELDDLNHKITQLQIEQASLQKETDEMSKQRLAAIEKEMAELRDSFNSKKAQWENEKNAINKVQSLRAEVETTKAEIEKATRNGDYAKAGQLQYGKLPDLQRQLEAEEKIAADKKEQSLLRDRVTAEEISRIVARWTGIPVEKLVEGEREKLLRLPEVLHQRVIGQDEAVQKVSDAILRSRAGIANPNRPIGSFLFLGPTGVGKTELAKALAQALFDDEKNMVRIDMTEYMEKFSVSRLIGAPPGYGGYEEGGQLTEAVRRHPYSVVLFDEVEKAHPDVFNILLQVLDDGRITDSQGRTVDFKNTIIILTSNLGSDIILEDLEKNRANGKNELSAEARDKIDLLLKRQFRPEFLNRLDDIVYYKSLTKDEIGGIVNLMLADLRSRLADKQLKLVVTDAAKNVIVDDGYDPIYGARPLKRYIQANVETMIAKEIIGGNHVPGDTLTVDAENGKLVLR
;
A
#
# COMPACT_ATOMS: atom_id res chain seq x y z
N MET A 1 -57.68 0.09 -5.15
CA MET A 1 -56.47 -0.74 -5.45
C MET A 1 -55.78 -1.11 -4.15
N ASN A 2 -55.30 -2.33 -4.05
CA ASN A 2 -54.55 -2.79 -2.87
C ASN A 2 -53.05 -2.44 -3.05
N THR A 3 -52.62 -1.37 -2.42
CA THR A 3 -51.24 -0.87 -2.54
C THR A 3 -50.18 -1.87 -2.07
N ASN A 4 -50.56 -2.91 -1.33
CA ASN A 4 -49.67 -3.97 -0.87
C ASN A 4 -49.23 -4.94 -1.98
N GLN A 5 -49.78 -4.81 -3.19
CA GLN A 5 -49.42 -5.64 -4.35
C GLN A 5 -48.44 -4.94 -5.31
N PHE A 6 -48.04 -3.71 -5.03
CA PHE A 6 -47.03 -3.02 -5.84
C PHE A 6 -45.61 -3.31 -5.36
N THR A 7 -44.66 -3.41 -6.31
CA THR A 7 -43.24 -3.48 -5.97
C THR A 7 -42.77 -2.16 -5.41
N GLN A 8 -41.65 -2.19 -4.67
CA GLN A 8 -41.05 -0.98 -4.11
C GLN A 8 -40.78 0.09 -5.18
N LYS A 9 -40.22 -0.30 -6.33
CA LYS A 9 -39.95 0.62 -7.45
C LYS A 9 -41.23 1.21 -8.04
N THR A 10 -42.32 0.44 -8.10
CA THR A 10 -43.63 0.95 -8.54
C THR A 10 -44.20 1.97 -7.54
N MET A 11 -44.03 1.72 -6.24
CA MET A 11 -44.48 2.66 -5.20
C MET A 11 -43.63 3.93 -5.22
N GLU A 12 -42.33 3.84 -5.40
CA GLU A 12 -41.43 4.99 -5.57
C GLU A 12 -41.81 5.83 -6.79
N ALA A 13 -42.11 5.18 -7.93
CA ALA A 13 -42.55 5.87 -9.14
C ALA A 13 -43.88 6.58 -8.94
N LEU A 14 -44.87 5.97 -8.24
CA LEU A 14 -46.16 6.59 -7.91
C LEU A 14 -45.98 7.81 -7.00
N GLN A 15 -45.12 7.71 -5.99
CA GLN A 15 -44.79 8.83 -5.10
C GLN A 15 -44.05 9.95 -5.83
N ALA A 16 -43.17 9.64 -6.73
CA ALA A 16 -42.46 10.61 -7.56
C ALA A 16 -43.42 11.31 -8.53
N ALA A 17 -44.30 10.55 -9.18
CA ALA A 17 -45.33 11.11 -10.04
C ALA A 17 -46.30 12.04 -9.27
N GLN A 18 -46.68 11.68 -8.05
CA GLN A 18 -47.48 12.52 -7.18
C GLN A 18 -46.76 13.83 -6.81
N ARG A 19 -45.47 13.76 -6.49
CA ARG A 19 -44.66 14.96 -6.22
C ARG A 19 -44.60 15.88 -7.43
N LEU A 20 -44.42 15.33 -8.64
CA LEU A 20 -44.44 16.10 -9.87
C LEU A 20 -45.80 16.79 -10.10
N ALA A 21 -46.90 16.11 -9.88
CA ALA A 21 -48.23 16.67 -10.02
C ALA A 21 -48.44 17.85 -9.02
N ILE A 22 -47.92 17.74 -7.80
CA ILE A 22 -47.96 18.81 -6.80
C ILE A 22 -47.10 19.99 -7.24
N GLU A 23 -45.86 19.74 -7.70
CA GLU A 23 -44.91 20.76 -8.17
C GLU A 23 -45.46 21.56 -9.34
N TYR A 24 -46.02 20.89 -10.34
CA TYR A 24 -46.67 21.54 -11.48
C TYR A 24 -48.09 22.05 -11.20
N SER A 25 -48.56 22.01 -9.94
CA SER A 25 -49.88 22.46 -9.55
C SER A 25 -51.04 21.80 -10.32
N ASN A 26 -50.91 20.56 -10.72
CA ASN A 26 -51.92 19.76 -11.37
C ASN A 26 -52.88 19.17 -10.32
N GLN A 27 -54.18 19.07 -10.63
CA GLN A 27 -55.19 18.55 -9.73
C GLN A 27 -55.31 17.01 -9.80
N ALA A 28 -54.96 16.42 -10.94
CA ALA A 28 -55.00 15.00 -11.20
C ALA A 28 -53.60 14.45 -11.52
N LEU A 29 -53.35 13.25 -11.06
CA LEU A 29 -52.20 12.43 -11.43
C LEU A 29 -52.52 11.76 -12.77
N GLU A 30 -51.83 12.22 -13.82
CA GLU A 30 -52.02 11.74 -15.20
C GLU A 30 -50.94 10.71 -15.59
N GLN A 31 -51.11 10.04 -16.73
CA GLN A 31 -50.15 9.07 -17.25
C GLN A 31 -48.77 9.71 -17.53
N GLU A 32 -48.74 11.00 -17.95
CA GLU A 32 -47.53 11.75 -18.25
C GLU A 32 -46.64 11.89 -17.02
N HIS A 33 -47.21 12.16 -15.86
CA HIS A 33 -46.44 12.22 -14.58
C HIS A 33 -45.80 10.84 -14.29
N MET A 34 -46.55 9.76 -14.53
CA MET A 34 -46.05 8.42 -14.32
C MET A 34 -44.93 8.03 -15.31
N LEU A 35 -45.07 8.47 -16.57
CA LEU A 35 -44.03 8.25 -17.58
C LEU A 35 -42.73 8.96 -17.19
N VAL A 36 -42.77 10.21 -16.75
CA VAL A 36 -41.59 10.95 -16.27
C VAL A 36 -40.99 10.23 -15.06
N ALA A 37 -41.83 9.89 -14.08
CA ALA A 37 -41.37 9.23 -12.86
C ALA A 37 -40.71 7.88 -13.11
N LEU A 38 -41.20 7.07 -14.05
CA LEU A 38 -40.66 5.79 -14.43
C LEU A 38 -39.34 5.93 -15.20
N THR A 39 -39.16 6.98 -16.01
CA THR A 39 -37.93 7.23 -16.76
C THR A 39 -36.83 7.87 -15.93
N GLN A 40 -37.19 8.62 -14.86
CA GLN A 40 -36.20 9.22 -13.93
C GLN A 40 -35.64 8.27 -12.88
N GLN A 41 -36.16 7.05 -12.78
CA GLN A 41 -35.62 6.09 -11.81
C GLN A 41 -34.16 5.75 -12.13
N GLN A 42 -33.26 6.04 -11.22
CA GLN A 42 -31.86 5.61 -11.30
C GLN A 42 -31.83 4.06 -11.30
N ASP A 43 -31.10 3.50 -12.26
CA ASP A 43 -31.03 2.05 -12.49
C ASP A 43 -32.42 1.38 -12.70
N GLY A 44 -33.41 2.13 -13.17
CA GLY A 44 -34.76 1.63 -13.44
C GLY A 44 -34.83 0.71 -14.65
N LEU A 45 -35.76 -0.26 -14.63
CA LEU A 45 -35.98 -1.17 -15.74
C LEU A 45 -36.51 -0.46 -16.99
N ILE A 46 -37.37 0.55 -16.84
CA ILE A 46 -37.97 1.25 -17.99
C ILE A 46 -36.92 1.98 -18.84
N PRO A 47 -35.97 2.77 -18.31
CA PRO A 47 -34.87 3.34 -19.10
C PRO A 47 -34.06 2.30 -19.86
N GLN A 48 -33.77 1.15 -19.24
CA GLN A 48 -33.03 0.05 -19.88
C GLN A 48 -33.82 -0.55 -21.07
N LEU A 49 -35.13 -0.76 -20.90
CA LEU A 49 -35.99 -1.27 -21.96
C LEU A 49 -36.10 -0.28 -23.13
N LEU A 50 -36.23 1.01 -22.86
CA LEU A 50 -36.26 2.08 -23.86
C LEU A 50 -34.95 2.06 -24.68
N THR A 51 -33.79 2.02 -24.02
CA THR A 51 -32.48 1.93 -24.68
C THR A 51 -32.40 0.71 -25.62
N LYS A 52 -32.84 -0.47 -25.17
CA LYS A 52 -32.86 -1.70 -25.97
C LYS A 52 -33.87 -1.65 -27.15
N MET A 53 -34.88 -0.77 -27.05
CA MET A 53 -35.79 -0.48 -28.15
C MET A 53 -35.24 0.57 -29.16
N ASN A 54 -34.00 1.04 -28.97
CA ASN A 54 -33.37 2.16 -29.68
C ASN A 54 -34.10 3.51 -29.48
N VAL A 55 -34.65 3.72 -28.28
CA VAL A 55 -35.24 4.99 -27.84
C VAL A 55 -34.33 5.54 -26.76
N ASP A 56 -33.84 6.79 -26.94
CA ASP A 56 -33.04 7.47 -25.93
C ASP A 56 -33.93 7.88 -24.73
N PRO A 57 -33.67 7.35 -23.51
CA PRO A 57 -34.49 7.65 -22.34
C PRO A 57 -34.57 9.13 -21.99
N GLY A 58 -33.45 9.88 -22.17
CA GLY A 58 -33.41 11.31 -21.86
C GLY A 58 -34.30 12.13 -22.80
N THR A 59 -34.30 11.80 -24.09
CA THR A 59 -35.17 12.46 -25.09
C THR A 59 -36.63 12.13 -24.84
N PHE A 60 -36.95 10.89 -24.47
CA PHE A 60 -38.31 10.48 -24.14
C PHE A 60 -38.80 11.15 -22.84
N GLU A 61 -37.98 11.21 -21.82
CA GLU A 61 -38.24 11.92 -20.54
C GLU A 61 -38.54 13.40 -20.79
N ALA A 62 -37.69 14.10 -21.55
CA ALA A 62 -37.83 15.50 -21.87
C ALA A 62 -39.17 15.77 -22.60
N ALA A 63 -39.51 14.90 -23.55
CA ALA A 63 -40.80 15.02 -24.26
C ALA A 63 -42.01 14.77 -23.31
N ALA A 64 -41.90 13.80 -22.40
CA ALA A 64 -42.95 13.53 -21.41
C ALA A 64 -43.08 14.73 -20.40
N ALA A 65 -41.96 15.28 -19.95
CA ALA A 65 -41.93 16.43 -19.03
C ALA A 65 -42.49 17.72 -19.71
N GLU A 66 -42.23 17.90 -21.01
CA GLU A 66 -42.87 18.99 -21.77
C GLU A 66 -44.38 18.84 -21.78
N LYS A 67 -44.92 17.62 -21.95
CA LYS A 67 -46.38 17.38 -21.91
C LYS A 67 -46.93 17.62 -20.51
N VAL A 68 -46.21 17.26 -19.45
CA VAL A 68 -46.63 17.59 -18.06
C VAL A 68 -46.74 19.10 -17.87
N SER A 69 -45.81 19.88 -18.40
CA SER A 69 -45.89 21.35 -18.30
C SER A 69 -47.07 21.99 -19.04
N GLN A 70 -47.67 21.27 -19.99
CA GLN A 70 -48.82 21.71 -20.75
C GLN A 70 -50.17 21.35 -20.10
N LEU A 71 -50.15 20.55 -19.04
CA LEU A 71 -51.35 20.17 -18.31
C LEU A 71 -51.99 21.37 -17.56
N PRO A 72 -53.31 21.38 -17.35
CA PRO A 72 -53.95 22.47 -16.66
C PRO A 72 -53.41 22.71 -15.24
N HIS A 73 -52.95 23.94 -14.97
CA HIS A 73 -52.53 24.37 -13.64
C HIS A 73 -53.70 24.95 -12.88
N VAL A 74 -54.00 24.46 -11.68
CA VAL A 74 -55.09 24.93 -10.84
C VAL A 74 -54.49 25.72 -9.67
N THR A 75 -54.68 27.04 -9.69
CA THR A 75 -54.26 27.98 -8.62
C THR A 75 -55.48 28.63 -8.01
N GLY A 76 -55.69 28.50 -6.69
CA GLY A 76 -56.81 29.17 -6.00
C GLY A 76 -56.97 28.71 -4.54
N SER A 77 -57.68 29.55 -3.73
CA SER A 77 -57.84 29.36 -2.29
C SER A 77 -58.71 28.17 -1.86
N GLY A 78 -59.23 27.39 -2.80
CA GLY A 78 -60.05 26.19 -2.53
C GLY A 78 -59.35 24.87 -2.83
N ARG A 79 -58.05 24.91 -3.20
CA ARG A 79 -57.21 23.72 -3.45
C ARG A 79 -56.53 23.25 -2.16
N ASP A 80 -56.70 22.01 -1.81
CA ASP A 80 -55.83 21.33 -0.83
C ASP A 80 -54.53 20.92 -1.56
N PRO A 81 -53.37 21.56 -1.30
CA PRO A 81 -52.15 21.31 -2.05
C PRO A 81 -51.66 19.85 -2.02
N ASP A 82 -52.04 19.12 -0.96
CA ASP A 82 -51.62 17.76 -0.72
C ASP A 82 -52.58 16.67 -1.26
N LYS A 83 -53.73 17.06 -1.82
CA LYS A 83 -54.70 16.13 -2.39
C LYS A 83 -54.68 16.14 -3.91
N VAL A 84 -54.00 15.16 -4.48
CA VAL A 84 -53.98 14.87 -5.93
C VAL A 84 -54.84 13.65 -6.18
N TYR A 85 -55.77 13.70 -7.13
CA TYR A 85 -56.65 12.58 -7.50
C TYR A 85 -56.00 11.79 -8.66
N ILE A 86 -56.16 10.49 -8.67
CA ILE A 86 -55.77 9.65 -9.82
C ILE A 86 -56.75 9.88 -10.97
N SER A 87 -56.27 10.23 -12.15
CA SER A 87 -57.12 10.39 -13.33
C SER A 87 -57.76 9.07 -13.77
N ASN A 88 -58.90 9.16 -14.43
CA ASN A 88 -59.58 7.97 -14.99
C ASN A 88 -58.68 7.21 -16.01
N GLU A 89 -57.86 7.93 -16.77
CA GLU A 89 -56.93 7.35 -17.74
C GLU A 89 -55.81 6.56 -17.05
N LEU A 90 -55.26 7.07 -15.97
CA LEU A 90 -54.24 6.39 -15.19
C LEU A 90 -54.85 5.19 -14.41
N ASP A 91 -56.04 5.34 -13.82
CA ASP A 91 -56.73 4.25 -13.11
C ASP A 91 -57.04 3.05 -14.04
N GLN A 92 -57.49 3.34 -15.28
CA GLN A 92 -57.66 2.30 -16.30
C GLN A 92 -56.33 1.61 -16.69
N ALA A 93 -55.24 2.36 -16.79
CA ALA A 93 -53.90 1.81 -17.07
C ALA A 93 -53.41 0.94 -15.91
N LEU A 94 -53.60 1.36 -14.65
CA LEU A 94 -53.25 0.58 -13.47
C LEU A 94 -54.11 -0.68 -13.34
N THR A 95 -55.38 -0.63 -13.69
CA THR A 95 -56.24 -1.83 -13.78
C THR A 95 -55.82 -2.77 -14.89
N ALA A 96 -55.31 -2.26 -16.04
CA ALA A 96 -54.74 -3.08 -17.10
C ALA A 96 -53.40 -3.69 -16.65
N ALA A 97 -52.58 -2.98 -15.88
CA ALA A 97 -51.34 -3.52 -15.32
C ALA A 97 -51.60 -4.67 -14.35
N GLU A 98 -52.61 -4.60 -13.50
CA GLU A 98 -53.04 -5.69 -12.61
C GLU A 98 -53.43 -6.94 -13.40
N LYS A 99 -54.23 -6.78 -14.45
CA LYS A 99 -54.64 -7.88 -15.34
C LYS A 99 -53.43 -8.49 -16.06
N GLN A 100 -52.47 -7.67 -16.48
CA GLN A 100 -51.24 -8.12 -17.11
C GLN A 100 -50.35 -8.94 -16.13
N ALA A 101 -50.22 -8.51 -14.88
CA ALA A 101 -49.53 -9.24 -13.83
C ALA A 101 -50.15 -10.61 -13.60
N GLN A 102 -51.52 -10.67 -13.51
CA GLN A 102 -52.26 -11.94 -13.39
C GLN A 102 -52.08 -12.87 -14.59
N GLN A 103 -52.05 -12.33 -15.81
CA GLN A 103 -51.78 -13.13 -17.04
C GLN A 103 -50.36 -13.69 -17.06
N MET A 104 -49.37 -12.91 -16.56
CA MET A 104 -47.98 -13.34 -16.42
C MET A 104 -47.75 -14.25 -15.20
N LYS A 105 -48.79 -14.47 -14.38
CA LYS A 105 -48.76 -15.23 -13.11
C LYS A 105 -47.78 -14.65 -12.10
N ASP A 106 -47.71 -13.35 -12.05
CA ASP A 106 -46.90 -12.58 -11.10
C ASP A 106 -47.73 -12.24 -9.85
N GLU A 107 -47.06 -12.21 -8.69
CA GLU A 107 -47.69 -11.94 -7.40
C GLU A 107 -47.74 -10.43 -7.10
N TYR A 108 -46.82 -9.66 -7.69
CA TYR A 108 -46.72 -8.21 -7.52
C TYR A 108 -46.83 -7.48 -8.87
N ILE A 109 -47.31 -6.24 -8.81
CA ILE A 109 -47.41 -5.32 -9.94
C ILE A 109 -46.14 -4.48 -9.97
N SER A 110 -45.23 -4.72 -10.91
CA SER A 110 -43.96 -4.05 -11.12
C SER A 110 -44.04 -2.94 -12.17
N VAL A 111 -42.99 -2.16 -12.32
CA VAL A 111 -42.93 -1.00 -13.23
C VAL A 111 -43.21 -1.37 -14.69
N GLU A 112 -42.82 -2.55 -15.13
CA GLU A 112 -43.10 -3.05 -16.50
C GLU A 112 -44.59 -3.33 -16.72
N HIS A 113 -45.29 -3.81 -15.68
CA HIS A 113 -46.74 -4.01 -15.77
C HIS A 113 -47.46 -2.66 -15.91
N VAL A 114 -47.03 -1.64 -15.14
CA VAL A 114 -47.61 -0.28 -15.18
C VAL A 114 -47.31 0.34 -16.57
N PHE A 115 -46.10 0.24 -17.09
CA PHE A 115 -45.78 0.76 -18.40
C PHE A 115 -46.55 0.05 -19.51
N MET A 116 -46.67 -1.30 -19.44
CA MET A 116 -47.49 -2.08 -20.35
C MET A 116 -48.97 -1.70 -20.23
N GLY A 117 -49.49 -1.49 -19.04
CA GLY A 117 -50.85 -1.02 -18.80
C GLY A 117 -51.15 0.30 -19.50
N MET A 118 -50.22 1.26 -19.44
CA MET A 118 -50.31 2.53 -20.14
C MET A 118 -50.22 2.35 -21.67
N LEU A 119 -49.42 1.39 -22.17
CA LEU A 119 -49.35 1.04 -23.59
C LEU A 119 -50.66 0.41 -24.10
N GLN A 120 -51.35 -0.42 -23.30
CA GLN A 120 -52.61 -1.05 -23.62
C GLN A 120 -53.80 -0.13 -23.52
N ARG A 121 -53.74 0.82 -22.58
CA ARG A 121 -54.81 1.83 -22.31
C ARG A 121 -54.19 3.23 -22.27
N PRO A 122 -53.67 3.71 -23.41
CA PRO A 122 -53.04 5.00 -23.48
C PRO A 122 -54.04 6.13 -23.33
N GLY A 123 -53.76 7.09 -22.50
CA GLY A 123 -54.40 8.39 -22.54
C GLY A 123 -54.07 9.12 -23.87
N ARG A 124 -54.81 10.14 -24.15
CA ARG A 124 -54.64 10.87 -25.44
C ARG A 124 -53.18 11.32 -25.62
N VAL A 125 -52.61 11.94 -24.63
CA VAL A 125 -51.22 12.52 -24.71
C VAL A 125 -50.18 11.43 -24.64
N ALA A 126 -50.29 10.47 -23.72
CA ALA A 126 -49.38 9.34 -23.62
C ALA A 126 -49.36 8.52 -24.93
N GLY A 127 -50.54 8.35 -25.56
CA GLY A 127 -50.62 7.68 -26.86
C GLY A 127 -49.95 8.40 -28.01
N GLU A 128 -49.94 9.75 -28.01
CA GLU A 128 -49.17 10.55 -28.95
C GLU A 128 -47.64 10.36 -28.74
N LEU A 129 -47.17 10.35 -27.50
CA LEU A 129 -45.77 10.10 -27.14
C LEU A 129 -45.34 8.70 -27.59
N PHE A 130 -46.11 7.66 -27.30
CA PHE A 130 -45.76 6.30 -27.72
C PHE A 130 -45.67 6.17 -29.24
N LYS A 131 -46.58 6.82 -30.00
CA LYS A 131 -46.55 6.86 -31.47
C LYS A 131 -45.33 7.62 -31.98
N GLN A 132 -44.98 8.75 -31.40
CA GLN A 132 -43.83 9.58 -31.76
C GLN A 132 -42.53 8.81 -31.64
N PHE A 133 -42.37 8.03 -30.61
CA PHE A 133 -41.14 7.23 -30.35
C PHE A 133 -41.21 5.79 -30.88
N GLY A 134 -42.34 5.40 -31.54
CA GLY A 134 -42.48 4.08 -32.14
C GLY A 134 -42.53 2.93 -31.12
N ILE A 135 -43.03 3.23 -29.92
CA ILE A 135 -43.18 2.26 -28.82
C ILE A 135 -44.54 1.54 -28.97
N THR A 136 -44.51 0.23 -29.21
CA THR A 136 -45.72 -0.58 -29.31
C THR A 136 -45.73 -1.68 -28.23
N PRO A 137 -46.91 -2.18 -27.84
CA PRO A 137 -47.03 -3.29 -26.86
C PRO A 137 -46.21 -4.52 -27.27
N GLU A 138 -46.19 -4.86 -28.55
CA GLU A 138 -45.52 -6.05 -29.11
C GLU A 138 -43.98 -5.87 -28.98
N LYS A 139 -43.47 -4.70 -29.37
CA LYS A 139 -42.04 -4.40 -29.32
C LYS A 139 -41.54 -4.34 -27.86
N PHE A 140 -42.35 -3.74 -26.99
CA PHE A 140 -42.02 -3.69 -25.56
C PHE A 140 -41.99 -5.07 -24.94
N MET A 141 -43.01 -5.92 -25.22
CA MET A 141 -43.09 -7.28 -24.71
C MET A 141 -41.94 -8.16 -25.23
N GLN A 142 -41.52 -8.00 -26.50
CA GLN A 142 -40.36 -8.70 -27.07
C GLN A 142 -39.07 -8.35 -26.32
N VAL A 143 -38.81 -7.07 -26.06
CA VAL A 143 -37.65 -6.62 -25.32
C VAL A 143 -37.72 -7.01 -23.85
N LEU A 144 -38.88 -6.88 -23.23
CA LEU A 144 -39.11 -7.32 -21.85
C LEU A 144 -38.85 -8.82 -21.68
N SER A 145 -39.31 -9.66 -22.61
CA SER A 145 -39.04 -11.10 -22.58
C SER A 145 -37.55 -11.43 -22.71
N ALA A 146 -36.81 -10.63 -23.46
CA ALA A 146 -35.36 -10.80 -23.63
C ALA A 146 -34.59 -10.38 -22.34
N VAL A 147 -35.08 -9.40 -21.59
CA VAL A 147 -34.47 -8.93 -20.36
C VAL A 147 -34.86 -9.76 -19.14
N ARG A 148 -36.16 -10.01 -19.00
CA ARG A 148 -36.75 -10.72 -17.86
C ARG A 148 -36.63 -12.25 -17.99
N GLY A 149 -36.58 -12.78 -19.22
CA GLY A 149 -36.67 -14.23 -19.50
C GLY A 149 -37.99 -14.80 -18.95
N ASN A 150 -37.92 -15.98 -18.29
CA ASN A 150 -39.09 -16.66 -17.69
C ASN A 150 -39.24 -16.41 -16.18
N GLN A 151 -38.58 -15.35 -15.63
CA GLN A 151 -38.69 -15.05 -14.22
C GLN A 151 -40.07 -14.48 -13.88
N ARG A 152 -40.64 -14.89 -12.72
CA ARG A 152 -41.88 -14.36 -12.17
C ARG A 152 -41.58 -13.33 -11.09
N VAL A 153 -42.42 -12.31 -10.96
CA VAL A 153 -42.37 -11.33 -9.90
C VAL A 153 -43.05 -11.92 -8.67
N THR A 154 -42.26 -12.55 -7.82
CA THR A 154 -42.71 -13.19 -6.57
C THR A 154 -42.26 -12.42 -5.32
N THR A 155 -41.50 -11.34 -5.48
CA THR A 155 -40.97 -10.49 -4.41
C THR A 155 -41.35 -9.04 -4.67
N ASP A 156 -41.27 -8.21 -3.65
CA ASP A 156 -41.53 -6.77 -3.74
C ASP A 156 -40.39 -5.97 -4.41
N ASN A 157 -39.24 -6.59 -4.68
CA ASN A 157 -38.10 -5.98 -5.37
C ASN A 157 -37.50 -6.87 -6.49
N PRO A 158 -38.26 -7.20 -7.55
CA PRO A 158 -37.87 -8.13 -8.61
C PRO A 158 -36.77 -7.58 -9.52
N GLU A 159 -36.65 -6.24 -9.61
CA GLU A 159 -35.70 -5.59 -10.54
C GLU A 159 -34.25 -5.76 -10.10
N SER A 160 -34.01 -6.05 -8.83
CA SER A 160 -32.68 -6.42 -8.32
C SER A 160 -32.14 -7.73 -8.92
N THR A 161 -33.03 -8.56 -9.49
CA THR A 161 -32.68 -9.88 -10.05
C THR A 161 -32.55 -9.89 -11.57
N TYR A 162 -32.99 -8.82 -12.26
CA TYR A 162 -32.91 -8.73 -13.71
C TYR A 162 -31.49 -8.30 -14.14
N ASP A 163 -30.96 -8.94 -15.20
CA ASP A 163 -29.60 -8.71 -15.72
C ASP A 163 -28.51 -8.91 -14.63
N ALA A 164 -28.73 -9.89 -13.73
CA ALA A 164 -27.92 -10.10 -12.54
C ALA A 164 -26.43 -10.28 -12.85
N LEU A 165 -26.07 -10.90 -13.96
CA LEU A 165 -24.67 -11.04 -14.37
C LEU A 165 -24.01 -9.68 -14.62
N LYS A 166 -24.66 -8.75 -15.30
CA LYS A 166 -24.06 -7.43 -15.57
C LYS A 166 -23.97 -6.54 -14.35
N LYS A 167 -24.88 -6.72 -13.38
CA LYS A 167 -24.90 -5.93 -12.14
C LYS A 167 -23.87 -6.42 -11.12
N TYR A 168 -23.64 -7.72 -11.05
CA TYR A 168 -22.87 -8.33 -9.96
C TYR A 168 -21.58 -8.98 -10.42
N GLY A 169 -21.02 -8.55 -11.56
CA GLY A 169 -19.74 -9.01 -12.02
C GLY A 169 -19.36 -8.57 -13.42
N GLN A 170 -18.28 -9.14 -13.91
CA GLN A 170 -17.67 -8.77 -15.19
C GLN A 170 -17.37 -10.01 -16.04
N ASP A 171 -17.67 -9.93 -17.35
CA ASP A 171 -17.25 -10.89 -18.35
C ASP A 171 -15.79 -10.63 -18.73
N LEU A 172 -14.89 -11.51 -18.27
CA LEU A 172 -13.46 -11.41 -18.55
C LEU A 172 -13.13 -11.69 -20.03
N VAL A 173 -13.93 -12.50 -20.72
CA VAL A 173 -13.73 -12.77 -22.15
C VAL A 173 -14.10 -11.56 -22.99
N GLU A 174 -15.18 -10.86 -22.64
CA GLU A 174 -15.56 -9.59 -23.28
C GLU A 174 -14.50 -8.52 -23.00
N ALA A 175 -14.02 -8.42 -21.76
CA ALA A 175 -12.94 -7.49 -21.38
C ALA A 175 -11.63 -7.79 -22.13
N ALA A 176 -11.28 -9.08 -22.31
CA ALA A 176 -10.14 -9.50 -23.11
C ALA A 176 -10.29 -9.13 -24.59
N ARG A 177 -11.50 -9.31 -25.16
CA ARG A 177 -11.80 -8.88 -26.54
C ARG A 177 -11.68 -7.37 -26.71
N ALA A 178 -12.06 -6.61 -25.69
CA ALA A 178 -11.95 -5.15 -25.67
C ALA A 178 -10.53 -4.65 -25.34
N ASN A 179 -9.55 -5.55 -25.14
CA ASN A 179 -8.17 -5.26 -24.77
C ASN A 179 -8.02 -4.47 -23.43
N LYS A 180 -8.96 -4.71 -22.51
CA LYS A 180 -9.00 -4.03 -21.20
C LYS A 180 -8.21 -4.78 -20.11
N LEU A 181 -7.89 -6.07 -20.33
CA LEU A 181 -7.14 -6.88 -19.37
C LEU A 181 -5.64 -6.72 -19.57
N ASP A 182 -4.89 -6.77 -18.49
CA ASP A 182 -3.43 -6.75 -18.50
C ASP A 182 -2.85 -8.04 -19.11
N PRO A 183 -1.69 -7.98 -19.78
CA PRO A 183 -1.04 -9.17 -20.31
C PRO A 183 -0.59 -10.08 -19.15
N VAL A 184 -0.96 -11.35 -19.22
CA VAL A 184 -0.58 -12.34 -18.21
C VAL A 184 0.71 -13.04 -18.64
N ILE A 185 1.73 -12.94 -17.81
CA ILE A 185 3.10 -13.43 -18.08
C ILE A 185 3.51 -14.38 -16.96
N GLY A 186 4.21 -15.47 -17.31
CA GLY A 186 4.81 -16.39 -16.34
C GLY A 186 3.85 -17.33 -15.63
N ARG A 187 2.56 -17.41 -16.05
CA ARG A 187 1.54 -18.28 -15.43
C ARG A 187 1.02 -19.39 -16.36
N ASP A 188 1.79 -19.74 -17.39
CA ASP A 188 1.39 -20.73 -18.40
C ASP A 188 1.16 -22.12 -17.84
N SER A 189 1.90 -22.55 -16.83
CA SER A 189 1.77 -23.86 -16.18
C SER A 189 0.47 -23.96 -15.41
N GLU A 190 0.14 -22.92 -14.64
CA GLU A 190 -1.08 -22.85 -13.81
C GLU A 190 -2.31 -22.76 -14.71
N ILE A 191 -2.29 -21.92 -15.74
CA ILE A 191 -3.40 -21.80 -16.70
C ILE A 191 -3.65 -23.13 -17.40
N ARG A 192 -2.61 -23.83 -17.87
CA ARG A 192 -2.72 -25.18 -18.46
C ARG A 192 -3.30 -26.18 -17.47
N ASN A 193 -2.93 -26.11 -16.19
CA ASN A 193 -3.47 -26.96 -15.16
C ASN A 193 -4.96 -26.68 -14.92
N VAL A 194 -5.36 -25.40 -14.84
CA VAL A 194 -6.76 -24.97 -14.77
C VAL A 194 -7.57 -25.50 -15.95
N ILE A 195 -7.09 -25.35 -17.19
CA ILE A 195 -7.72 -25.87 -18.40
C ILE A 195 -7.91 -27.39 -18.30
N ARG A 196 -6.88 -28.11 -17.86
CA ARG A 196 -6.93 -29.58 -17.69
C ARG A 196 -7.97 -29.99 -16.64
N ILE A 197 -8.07 -29.26 -15.52
CA ILE A 197 -9.05 -29.54 -14.48
C ILE A 197 -10.48 -29.28 -14.98
N LEU A 198 -10.73 -28.12 -15.63
CA LEU A 198 -12.04 -27.77 -16.19
C LEU A 198 -12.53 -28.81 -17.24
N SER A 199 -11.61 -29.49 -17.90
CA SER A 199 -11.93 -30.55 -18.87
C SER A 199 -12.20 -31.94 -18.27
N ARG A 200 -12.10 -32.11 -16.94
CA ARG A 200 -12.34 -33.37 -16.23
C ARG A 200 -13.85 -33.65 -16.09
N LYS A 201 -14.20 -34.92 -16.01
CA LYS A 201 -15.59 -35.36 -15.72
C LYS A 201 -16.01 -35.17 -14.26
N ARG A 202 -15.08 -35.23 -13.33
CA ARG A 202 -15.29 -35.05 -11.87
C ARG A 202 -14.15 -34.20 -11.29
N LYS A 203 -14.39 -33.52 -10.18
CA LYS A 203 -13.45 -32.56 -9.57
C LYS A 203 -12.95 -31.57 -10.63
N ASN A 204 -13.90 -31.00 -11.36
CA ASN A 204 -13.66 -30.12 -12.50
C ASN A 204 -13.72 -28.63 -12.16
N ASN A 205 -13.75 -28.31 -10.88
CA ASN A 205 -13.67 -26.93 -10.40
C ASN A 205 -12.28 -26.69 -9.79
N PRO A 206 -11.38 -25.96 -10.44
CA PRO A 206 -10.09 -25.61 -9.85
C PRO A 206 -10.26 -24.59 -8.74
N VAL A 207 -9.44 -24.69 -7.70
CA VAL A 207 -9.27 -23.63 -6.70
C VAL A 207 -7.82 -23.21 -6.66
N LEU A 208 -7.56 -21.95 -6.94
CA LEU A 208 -6.26 -21.31 -6.92
C LEU A 208 -5.89 -21.01 -5.47
N ILE A 209 -4.81 -21.61 -5.00
CA ILE A 209 -4.37 -21.48 -3.61
C ILE A 209 -3.01 -20.82 -3.59
N GLY A 210 -2.88 -19.70 -2.88
CA GLY A 210 -1.61 -18.97 -2.75
C GLY A 210 -1.78 -17.73 -1.89
N GLU A 211 -0.68 -17.14 -1.51
CA GLU A 211 -0.67 -15.93 -0.70
C GLU A 211 -1.32 -14.74 -1.42
N ALA A 212 -1.66 -13.68 -0.66
CA ALA A 212 -2.20 -12.46 -1.25
C ALA A 212 -1.15 -11.81 -2.18
N GLY A 213 -1.58 -11.29 -3.33
CA GLY A 213 -0.69 -10.58 -4.24
C GLY A 213 0.17 -11.45 -5.18
N VAL A 214 0.08 -12.81 -5.09
CA VAL A 214 0.86 -13.69 -6.01
C VAL A 214 0.28 -13.79 -7.43
N GLY A 215 -0.84 -13.15 -7.74
CA GLY A 215 -1.44 -13.13 -9.07
C GLY A 215 -2.45 -14.25 -9.36
N LYS A 216 -3.24 -14.67 -8.38
CA LYS A 216 -4.33 -15.66 -8.56
C LYS A 216 -5.37 -15.20 -9.58
N THR A 217 -5.81 -13.96 -9.49
CA THR A 217 -6.81 -13.36 -10.40
C THR A 217 -6.29 -13.29 -11.84
N ALA A 218 -4.99 -13.00 -12.03
CA ALA A 218 -4.35 -12.99 -13.34
C ALA A 218 -4.45 -14.33 -14.09
N ILE A 219 -4.52 -15.46 -13.38
CA ILE A 219 -4.69 -16.79 -14.00
C ILE A 219 -6.07 -16.92 -14.67
N ALA A 220 -7.13 -16.38 -14.06
CA ALA A 220 -8.47 -16.36 -14.64
C ALA A 220 -8.54 -15.42 -15.86
N GLU A 221 -7.88 -14.26 -15.77
CA GLU A 221 -7.73 -13.32 -16.88
C GLU A 221 -6.93 -13.94 -18.05
N GLY A 222 -5.83 -14.62 -17.74
CA GLY A 222 -5.02 -15.34 -18.73
C GLY A 222 -5.80 -16.46 -19.44
N LEU A 223 -6.67 -17.16 -18.71
CA LEU A 223 -7.59 -18.14 -19.32
C LEU A 223 -8.55 -17.44 -20.29
N ALA A 224 -9.13 -16.30 -19.91
CA ALA A 224 -10.03 -15.53 -20.78
C ALA A 224 -9.29 -15.04 -22.04
N GLN A 225 -8.05 -14.57 -21.92
CA GLN A 225 -7.22 -14.19 -23.07
C GLN A 225 -6.93 -15.36 -24.01
N ARG A 226 -6.66 -16.57 -23.47
CA ARG A 226 -6.45 -17.78 -24.28
C ARG A 226 -7.74 -18.24 -24.98
N ILE A 227 -8.90 -18.09 -24.34
CA ILE A 227 -10.19 -18.36 -24.98
C ILE A 227 -10.39 -17.45 -26.19
N VAL A 228 -10.09 -16.15 -26.05
CA VAL A 228 -10.21 -15.17 -27.17
C VAL A 228 -9.25 -15.49 -28.31
N ARG A 229 -8.02 -15.96 -28.01
CA ARG A 229 -7.02 -16.37 -29.01
C ARG A 229 -7.33 -17.74 -29.63
N GLY A 230 -8.27 -18.51 -29.07
CA GLY A 230 -8.56 -19.87 -29.49
C GLY A 230 -7.53 -20.92 -29.03
N ASP A 231 -6.61 -20.54 -28.11
CA ASP A 231 -5.55 -21.40 -27.57
C ASP A 231 -6.07 -22.22 -26.36
N VAL A 232 -7.20 -22.87 -26.57
CA VAL A 232 -7.87 -23.74 -25.61
C VAL A 232 -8.49 -24.94 -26.31
N PRO A 233 -8.73 -26.07 -25.60
CA PRO A 233 -9.47 -27.22 -26.17
C PRO A 233 -10.85 -26.81 -26.66
N GLU A 234 -11.38 -27.58 -27.63
CA GLU A 234 -12.68 -27.32 -28.31
C GLU A 234 -13.85 -27.09 -27.35
N ASN A 235 -13.87 -27.82 -26.24
CA ASN A 235 -14.92 -27.74 -25.22
C ASN A 235 -14.87 -26.41 -24.38
N LEU A 236 -13.84 -25.57 -24.54
CA LEU A 236 -13.70 -24.30 -23.85
C LEU A 236 -13.74 -23.09 -24.79
N LYS A 237 -13.69 -23.25 -26.09
CA LYS A 237 -13.64 -22.16 -27.09
C LYS A 237 -14.84 -21.21 -27.01
N ASP A 238 -16.03 -21.76 -26.78
CA ASP A 238 -17.29 -21.02 -26.73
C ASP A 238 -17.71 -20.66 -25.29
N ARG A 239 -16.81 -20.83 -24.33
CA ARG A 239 -17.13 -20.51 -22.93
C ARG A 239 -16.72 -19.10 -22.56
N THR A 240 -17.44 -18.55 -21.60
CA THR A 240 -17.20 -17.24 -21.00
C THR A 240 -16.69 -17.44 -19.58
N VAL A 241 -15.67 -16.70 -19.18
CA VAL A 241 -15.22 -16.60 -17.79
C VAL A 241 -15.82 -15.34 -17.18
N PHE A 242 -16.66 -15.53 -16.19
CA PHE A 242 -17.39 -14.46 -15.53
C PHE A 242 -16.88 -14.27 -14.10
N SER A 243 -16.29 -13.10 -13.81
CA SER A 243 -15.81 -12.75 -12.47
C SER A 243 -16.94 -12.19 -11.61
N LEU A 244 -17.22 -12.83 -10.50
CA LEU A 244 -18.26 -12.42 -9.55
C LEU A 244 -17.72 -11.34 -8.61
N ASP A 245 -18.43 -10.22 -8.52
CA ASP A 245 -18.14 -9.14 -7.58
C ASP A 245 -18.93 -9.34 -6.28
N MET A 246 -18.22 -9.81 -5.25
CA MET A 246 -18.79 -10.02 -3.92
C MET A 246 -19.18 -8.72 -3.24
N GLY A 247 -18.42 -7.65 -3.49
CA GLY A 247 -18.71 -6.32 -2.95
C GLY A 247 -20.05 -5.79 -3.48
N ALA A 248 -20.27 -5.90 -4.79
CA ALA A 248 -21.53 -5.47 -5.41
C ALA A 248 -22.74 -6.30 -4.94
N LEU A 249 -22.55 -7.58 -4.64
CA LEU A 249 -23.62 -8.44 -4.10
C LEU A 249 -24.06 -8.02 -2.70
N VAL A 250 -23.13 -7.58 -1.86
CA VAL A 250 -23.37 -7.18 -0.46
C VAL A 250 -23.78 -5.71 -0.37
N ALA A 251 -23.28 -4.85 -1.24
CA ALA A 251 -23.53 -3.40 -1.20
C ALA A 251 -25.04 -3.09 -1.25
N GLY A 252 -25.51 -2.32 -0.26
CA GLY A 252 -26.92 -1.90 -0.16
C GLY A 252 -27.92 -3.01 0.24
N ALA A 253 -27.48 -4.25 0.51
CA ALA A 253 -28.34 -5.28 1.07
C ALA A 253 -28.60 -4.98 2.56
N LYS A 254 -29.83 -4.59 2.91
CA LYS A 254 -30.22 -4.29 4.32
C LYS A 254 -30.50 -5.56 5.12
N TYR A 255 -30.89 -6.64 4.45
CA TYR A 255 -31.28 -7.90 5.06
C TYR A 255 -30.58 -9.08 4.40
N ARG A 256 -30.32 -10.13 5.17
CA ARG A 256 -29.70 -11.38 4.71
C ARG A 256 -30.40 -11.99 3.48
N GLY A 257 -31.73 -11.92 3.41
CA GLY A 257 -32.53 -12.45 2.29
C GLY A 257 -32.19 -11.81 0.94
N GLU A 258 -31.89 -10.52 0.92
CA GLU A 258 -31.59 -9.79 -0.31
C GLU A 258 -30.29 -10.26 -0.96
N PHE A 259 -29.23 -10.50 -0.18
CA PHE A 259 -27.98 -11.06 -0.68
C PHE A 259 -28.17 -12.49 -1.24
N GLU A 260 -28.91 -13.34 -0.50
CA GLU A 260 -29.22 -14.70 -0.97
C GLU A 260 -30.00 -14.69 -2.29
N GLU A 261 -30.94 -13.78 -2.46
CA GLU A 261 -31.74 -13.63 -3.68
C GLU A 261 -30.88 -13.14 -4.85
N ARG A 262 -30.02 -12.15 -4.64
CA ARG A 262 -29.06 -11.67 -5.65
C ARG A 262 -28.13 -12.79 -6.11
N LEU A 263 -27.52 -13.51 -5.17
CA LEU A 263 -26.65 -14.64 -5.49
C LEU A 263 -27.42 -15.76 -6.22
N LYS A 264 -28.63 -16.12 -5.78
CA LYS A 264 -29.50 -17.08 -6.46
C LYS A 264 -29.84 -16.65 -7.89
N SER A 265 -30.08 -15.36 -8.13
CA SER A 265 -30.38 -14.87 -9.49
C SER A 265 -29.17 -15.00 -10.41
N VAL A 266 -27.94 -14.63 -9.96
CA VAL A 266 -26.70 -14.85 -10.70
C VAL A 266 -26.51 -16.34 -11.01
N LEU A 267 -26.63 -17.21 -10.02
CA LEU A 267 -26.44 -18.65 -10.18
C LEU A 267 -27.50 -19.28 -11.11
N ASN A 268 -28.73 -18.79 -11.10
CA ASN A 268 -29.77 -19.22 -12.02
C ASN A 268 -29.47 -18.82 -13.47
N GLU A 269 -28.89 -17.64 -13.71
CA GLU A 269 -28.44 -17.24 -15.06
C GLU A 269 -27.26 -18.09 -15.52
N VAL A 270 -26.31 -18.36 -14.64
CA VAL A 270 -25.19 -19.27 -14.93
C VAL A 270 -25.70 -20.66 -15.27
N LYS A 271 -26.66 -21.18 -14.49
CA LYS A 271 -27.30 -22.49 -14.77
C LYS A 271 -28.01 -22.53 -16.11
N LYS A 272 -28.76 -21.47 -16.49
CA LYS A 272 -29.47 -21.37 -17.77
C LYS A 272 -28.53 -21.37 -18.98
N SER A 273 -27.26 -20.97 -18.77
CA SER A 273 -26.23 -20.98 -19.82
C SER A 273 -25.80 -22.39 -20.23
N GLU A 274 -26.30 -23.47 -19.59
CA GLU A 274 -25.96 -24.85 -19.84
C GLU A 274 -24.44 -25.14 -19.88
N GLY A 275 -23.72 -24.50 -18.93
CA GLY A 275 -22.28 -24.65 -18.77
C GLY A 275 -21.41 -23.80 -19.70
N LYS A 276 -21.99 -22.85 -20.44
CA LYS A 276 -21.21 -21.89 -21.25
C LYS A 276 -20.46 -20.87 -20.39
N ILE A 277 -20.96 -20.59 -19.18
CA ILE A 277 -20.35 -19.67 -18.24
C ILE A 277 -19.55 -20.43 -17.20
N ILE A 278 -18.28 -20.05 -17.03
CA ILE A 278 -17.38 -20.46 -15.94
C ILE A 278 -17.34 -19.31 -14.96
N LEU A 279 -17.80 -19.55 -13.74
CA LEU A 279 -17.83 -18.51 -12.69
C LEU A 279 -16.46 -18.44 -12.01
N PHE A 280 -15.82 -17.27 -12.03
CA PHE A 280 -14.65 -16.99 -11.24
C PHE A 280 -15.08 -16.31 -9.93
N ILE A 281 -14.66 -16.87 -8.79
CA ILE A 281 -14.97 -16.37 -7.45
C ILE A 281 -13.65 -16.10 -6.74
N ASP A 282 -13.30 -14.84 -6.64
CA ASP A 282 -12.19 -14.45 -5.80
C ASP A 282 -12.61 -14.50 -4.34
N GLU A 283 -11.67 -14.75 -3.44
CA GLU A 283 -11.93 -14.94 -2.01
C GLU A 283 -13.06 -15.96 -1.74
N LEU A 284 -12.99 -17.14 -2.38
CA LEU A 284 -14.03 -18.18 -2.30
C LEU A 284 -14.46 -18.51 -0.85
N HIS A 285 -13.57 -18.33 0.12
CA HIS A 285 -13.84 -18.53 1.54
C HIS A 285 -14.94 -17.61 2.08
N THR A 286 -15.14 -16.42 1.51
CA THR A 286 -16.18 -15.46 1.94
C THR A 286 -17.58 -16.00 1.69
N ILE A 287 -17.76 -16.79 0.64
CA ILE A 287 -19.03 -17.43 0.30
C ILE A 287 -19.24 -18.68 1.15
N VAL A 288 -18.19 -19.45 1.41
CA VAL A 288 -18.26 -20.77 2.04
C VAL A 288 -18.18 -20.69 3.56
N GLY A 289 -17.46 -19.72 4.10
CA GLY A 289 -17.12 -19.59 5.51
C GLY A 289 -18.04 -18.71 6.35
N ALA A 290 -18.90 -17.95 5.73
CA ALA A 290 -19.74 -16.94 6.38
C ALA A 290 -20.81 -17.49 7.36
N GLY A 291 -20.94 -18.79 7.53
CA GLY A 291 -22.01 -19.43 8.33
C GLY A 291 -21.68 -19.82 9.78
N LYS A 292 -20.49 -19.52 10.32
CA LYS A 292 -20.07 -20.01 11.65
C LYS A 292 -20.23 -19.04 12.80
N THR A 293 -20.52 -17.78 12.53
CA THR A 293 -20.91 -16.81 13.57
C THR A 293 -22.41 -16.58 13.53
N ASP A 294 -23.07 -16.50 14.69
CA ASP A 294 -24.50 -16.22 14.80
C ASP A 294 -24.86 -14.95 13.99
N GLY A 295 -25.55 -15.15 12.87
CA GLY A 295 -25.96 -14.08 11.96
C GLY A 295 -25.18 -13.95 10.64
N ALA A 296 -24.13 -14.74 10.39
CA ALA A 296 -23.36 -14.69 9.16
C ALA A 296 -24.04 -15.43 7.98
N MET A 297 -23.78 -14.96 6.75
CA MET A 297 -24.38 -15.42 5.49
C MET A 297 -23.85 -16.81 5.10
N ASP A 298 -24.69 -17.82 4.96
CA ASP A 298 -24.31 -19.17 4.50
C ASP A 298 -24.68 -19.37 3.03
N ALA A 299 -23.96 -18.71 2.14
CA ALA A 299 -24.09 -18.87 0.70
C ALA A 299 -23.55 -20.24 0.21
N GLY A 300 -22.74 -20.92 1.03
CA GLY A 300 -22.22 -22.24 0.75
C GLY A 300 -23.35 -23.27 0.53
N ASN A 301 -24.44 -23.18 1.26
CA ASN A 301 -25.59 -24.07 1.10
C ASN A 301 -26.32 -23.90 -0.24
N ILE A 302 -26.18 -22.77 -0.90
CA ILE A 302 -26.73 -22.51 -2.23
C ILE A 302 -25.82 -23.11 -3.32
N LEU A 303 -24.52 -22.97 -3.16
CA LEU A 303 -23.52 -23.46 -4.12
C LEU A 303 -23.34 -24.98 -4.10
N LYS A 304 -23.33 -25.60 -2.92
CA LYS A 304 -23.08 -27.03 -2.74
C LYS A 304 -23.96 -27.94 -3.62
N PRO A 305 -25.30 -27.75 -3.68
CA PRO A 305 -26.14 -28.58 -4.53
C PRO A 305 -25.83 -28.43 -6.03
N MET A 306 -25.53 -27.22 -6.50
CA MET A 306 -25.25 -26.94 -7.91
C MET A 306 -23.89 -27.51 -8.34
N LEU A 307 -22.86 -27.39 -7.49
CA LEU A 307 -21.56 -28.04 -7.68
C LEU A 307 -21.69 -29.57 -7.64
N ALA A 308 -22.56 -30.09 -6.77
CA ALA A 308 -22.81 -31.55 -6.66
C ALA A 308 -23.44 -32.14 -7.92
N ARG A 309 -24.34 -31.41 -8.56
CA ARG A 309 -25.04 -31.88 -9.79
C ARG A 309 -24.24 -31.57 -11.06
N GLY A 310 -23.13 -30.82 -10.97
CA GLY A 310 -22.37 -30.38 -12.15
C GLY A 310 -23.09 -29.30 -12.97
N GLU A 311 -24.03 -28.59 -12.34
CA GLU A 311 -24.78 -27.48 -12.93
C GLU A 311 -23.99 -26.18 -12.95
N LEU A 312 -22.90 -26.11 -12.14
CA LEU A 312 -22.02 -24.95 -12.00
C LEU A 312 -20.57 -25.36 -12.27
N HIS A 313 -19.90 -24.63 -13.16
CA HIS A 313 -18.46 -24.65 -13.34
C HIS A 313 -17.87 -23.41 -12.67
N CYS A 314 -16.89 -23.61 -11.81
CA CYS A 314 -16.34 -22.53 -10.99
C CYS A 314 -14.83 -22.64 -10.89
N ILE A 315 -14.15 -21.49 -10.92
CA ILE A 315 -12.76 -21.30 -10.55
C ILE A 315 -12.77 -20.49 -9.25
N GLY A 316 -12.30 -21.06 -8.16
CA GLY A 316 -12.15 -20.33 -6.90
C GLY A 316 -10.74 -19.82 -6.72
N ALA A 317 -10.56 -18.73 -5.95
CA ALA A 317 -9.27 -18.27 -5.48
C ALA A 317 -9.33 -18.04 -3.95
N THR A 318 -8.28 -18.42 -3.22
CA THR A 318 -8.21 -18.28 -1.76
C THR A 318 -6.77 -18.43 -1.27
N THR A 319 -6.50 -18.15 0.00
CA THR A 319 -5.21 -18.46 0.63
C THR A 319 -5.15 -19.91 1.11
N LEU A 320 -3.97 -20.40 1.48
CA LEU A 320 -3.79 -21.78 1.95
C LEU A 320 -4.52 -22.01 3.30
N ASP A 321 -4.46 -21.04 4.19
CA ASP A 321 -5.06 -21.15 5.52
C ASP A 321 -6.60 -21.14 5.44
N GLU A 322 -7.15 -20.27 4.60
CA GLU A 322 -8.60 -20.21 4.34
C GLU A 322 -9.11 -21.46 3.62
N TYR A 323 -8.32 -22.00 2.68
CA TYR A 323 -8.65 -23.27 2.03
C TYR A 323 -8.76 -24.40 3.04
N ARG A 324 -7.77 -24.54 3.94
CA ARG A 324 -7.77 -25.55 5.02
C ARG A 324 -8.92 -25.35 5.99
N GLN A 325 -9.22 -24.09 6.33
CA GLN A 325 -10.25 -23.78 7.32
C GLN A 325 -11.67 -23.99 6.80
N TYR A 326 -11.96 -23.63 5.56
CA TYR A 326 -13.32 -23.53 5.04
C TYR A 326 -13.67 -24.55 3.96
N ILE A 327 -12.71 -24.99 3.14
CA ILE A 327 -12.97 -25.90 2.02
C ILE A 327 -12.58 -27.34 2.34
N GLU A 328 -11.37 -27.56 2.83
CA GLU A 328 -10.84 -28.90 3.13
C GLU A 328 -11.61 -29.59 4.25
N LYS A 329 -12.10 -28.83 5.25
CA LYS A 329 -12.93 -29.36 6.35
C LYS A 329 -14.36 -29.73 5.94
N ASP A 330 -14.81 -29.32 4.76
CA ASP A 330 -16.13 -29.62 4.23
C ASP A 330 -16.07 -30.75 3.18
N PRO A 331 -16.48 -31.97 3.49
CA PRO A 331 -16.34 -33.12 2.59
C PRO A 331 -17.13 -32.98 1.28
N ALA A 332 -18.15 -32.10 1.24
CA ALA A 332 -18.92 -31.87 0.03
C ALA A 332 -18.15 -30.97 -0.96
N LEU A 333 -17.44 -30.00 -0.46
CA LEU A 333 -16.60 -29.07 -1.25
C LEU A 333 -15.27 -29.71 -1.64
N GLU A 334 -14.58 -30.38 -0.72
CA GLU A 334 -13.32 -31.07 -0.97
C GLU A 334 -13.42 -32.07 -2.15
N ARG A 335 -14.55 -32.78 -2.27
CA ARG A 335 -14.80 -33.72 -3.37
C ARG A 335 -15.09 -33.05 -4.71
N ARG A 336 -15.29 -31.73 -4.75
CA ARG A 336 -15.69 -30.99 -5.95
C ARG A 336 -14.61 -30.05 -6.45
N PHE A 337 -13.81 -29.51 -5.55
CA PHE A 337 -12.70 -28.64 -5.88
C PHE A 337 -11.38 -29.41 -6.05
N GLN A 338 -10.55 -28.97 -6.96
CA GLN A 338 -9.19 -29.45 -7.17
C GLN A 338 -8.21 -28.33 -6.92
N PRO A 339 -7.32 -28.44 -5.92
CA PRO A 339 -6.34 -27.41 -5.63
C PRO A 339 -5.32 -27.22 -6.74
N VAL A 340 -4.99 -25.97 -7.03
CA VAL A 340 -3.91 -25.52 -7.90
C VAL A 340 -3.07 -24.55 -7.08
N MET A 341 -1.86 -24.97 -6.72
CA MET A 341 -0.94 -24.11 -5.98
C MET A 341 -0.40 -23.01 -6.88
N VAL A 342 -0.47 -21.78 -6.42
CA VAL A 342 0.07 -20.57 -7.06
C VAL A 342 1.17 -20.04 -6.18
N GLN A 343 2.40 -20.31 -6.56
CA GLN A 343 3.57 -19.90 -5.81
C GLN A 343 3.93 -18.44 -6.13
N GLU A 344 4.64 -17.80 -5.20
CA GLU A 344 5.28 -16.52 -5.44
C GLU A 344 6.26 -16.64 -6.63
N PRO A 345 6.21 -15.74 -7.63
CA PRO A 345 7.13 -15.77 -8.75
C PRO A 345 8.55 -15.41 -8.30
N THR A 346 9.55 -15.87 -9.04
CA THR A 346 10.93 -15.48 -8.80
C THR A 346 11.15 -13.99 -9.15
N VAL A 347 12.29 -13.42 -8.72
CA VAL A 347 12.66 -12.04 -9.10
C VAL A 347 12.76 -11.91 -10.63
N GLU A 348 13.31 -12.90 -11.33
CA GLU A 348 13.44 -12.92 -12.79
C GLU A 348 12.09 -12.99 -13.50
N ASP A 349 11.18 -13.81 -13.01
CA ASP A 349 9.79 -13.85 -13.50
C ASP A 349 9.09 -12.51 -13.26
N THR A 350 9.29 -11.91 -12.10
CA THR A 350 8.72 -10.61 -11.74
C THR A 350 9.24 -9.50 -12.65
N ILE A 351 10.54 -9.47 -12.96
CA ILE A 351 11.09 -8.51 -13.93
C ILE A 351 10.42 -8.68 -15.31
N SER A 352 10.19 -9.92 -15.72
CA SER A 352 9.51 -10.22 -16.99
C SER A 352 8.05 -9.74 -16.97
N ILE A 353 7.33 -9.92 -15.86
CA ILE A 353 5.98 -9.40 -15.65
C ILE A 353 5.97 -7.87 -15.73
N LEU A 354 6.87 -7.20 -15.01
CA LEU A 354 6.97 -5.74 -15.00
C LEU A 354 7.28 -5.17 -16.40
N ARG A 355 8.16 -5.84 -17.17
CA ARG A 355 8.42 -5.46 -18.58
C ARG A 355 7.18 -5.55 -19.45
N GLY A 356 6.34 -6.55 -19.24
CA GLY A 356 5.09 -6.70 -19.97
C GLY A 356 4.02 -5.67 -19.59
N LEU A 357 4.04 -5.17 -18.35
CA LEU A 357 3.12 -4.15 -17.87
C LEU A 357 3.60 -2.72 -18.17
N LYS A 358 4.90 -2.54 -18.44
CA LYS A 358 5.59 -1.25 -18.62
C LYS A 358 4.82 -0.27 -19.50
N GLU A 359 4.48 -0.68 -20.73
CA GLU A 359 3.84 0.22 -21.70
C GLU A 359 2.49 0.76 -21.19
N ARG A 360 1.72 -0.05 -20.47
CA ARG A 360 0.43 0.37 -19.90
C ARG A 360 0.60 1.40 -18.81
N TYR A 361 1.57 1.21 -17.90
CA TYR A 361 1.88 2.16 -16.84
C TYR A 361 2.45 3.46 -17.41
N GLU A 362 3.32 3.37 -18.44
CA GLU A 362 3.83 4.55 -19.15
C GLU A 362 2.71 5.39 -19.79
N VAL A 363 1.72 4.71 -20.40
CA VAL A 363 0.57 5.39 -21.00
C VAL A 363 -0.36 5.99 -19.95
N TYR A 364 -0.66 5.23 -18.90
CA TYR A 364 -1.58 5.68 -17.85
C TYR A 364 -1.05 6.90 -17.07
N HIS A 365 0.23 6.87 -16.69
CA HIS A 365 0.84 7.96 -15.94
C HIS A 365 1.47 9.05 -16.82
N GLY A 366 1.74 8.77 -18.09
CA GLY A 366 2.40 9.70 -19.00
C GLY A 366 3.89 9.89 -18.73
N VAL A 367 4.55 8.94 -18.05
CA VAL A 367 5.98 8.98 -17.70
C VAL A 367 6.72 7.81 -18.34
N LYS A 368 8.04 7.92 -18.55
CA LYS A 368 8.88 6.81 -19.02
C LYS A 368 9.42 6.01 -17.85
N ILE A 369 9.47 4.69 -18.01
CA ILE A 369 10.04 3.76 -17.02
C ILE A 369 11.32 3.17 -17.60
N GLN A 370 12.44 3.34 -16.92
CA GLN A 370 13.70 2.70 -17.32
C GLN A 370 13.70 1.22 -16.93
N ASP A 371 14.37 0.39 -17.70
CA ASP A 371 14.52 -1.05 -17.39
C ASP A 371 15.21 -1.26 -16.03
N GLY A 372 16.19 -0.40 -15.70
CA GLY A 372 16.84 -0.41 -14.39
C GLY A 372 15.88 -0.17 -13.22
N ALA A 373 14.80 0.60 -13.41
CA ALA A 373 13.76 0.79 -12.40
C ALA A 373 12.96 -0.50 -12.17
N LEU A 374 12.62 -1.24 -13.22
CA LEU A 374 11.90 -2.51 -13.12
C LEU A 374 12.74 -3.57 -12.39
N ILE A 375 14.05 -3.64 -12.73
CA ILE A 375 14.97 -4.52 -12.03
C ILE A 375 15.11 -4.12 -10.56
N ALA A 376 15.23 -2.82 -10.28
CA ALA A 376 15.28 -2.31 -8.91
C ALA A 376 13.98 -2.61 -8.14
N ALA A 377 12.81 -2.41 -8.75
CA ALA A 377 11.52 -2.70 -8.12
C ALA A 377 11.41 -4.17 -7.71
N ALA A 378 11.76 -5.10 -8.58
CA ALA A 378 11.73 -6.54 -8.27
C ALA A 378 12.76 -6.93 -7.21
N THR A 379 14.01 -6.47 -7.33
CA THR A 379 15.10 -6.86 -6.42
C THR A 379 14.97 -6.22 -5.05
N LEU A 380 14.68 -4.91 -5.00
CA LEU A 380 14.58 -4.18 -3.73
C LEU A 380 13.30 -4.58 -2.97
N SER A 381 12.16 -4.75 -3.66
CA SER A 381 10.95 -5.23 -2.99
C SER A 381 11.13 -6.64 -2.41
N ASN A 382 11.75 -7.53 -3.15
CA ASN A 382 12.03 -8.89 -2.66
C ASN A 382 12.93 -8.88 -1.42
N ARG A 383 13.91 -7.99 -1.40
CA ARG A 383 14.91 -7.91 -0.31
C ARG A 383 14.40 -7.16 0.91
N TYR A 384 13.65 -6.06 0.71
CA TYR A 384 13.37 -5.09 1.76
C TYR A 384 11.89 -5.08 2.23
N ILE A 385 10.96 -5.60 1.44
CA ILE A 385 9.53 -5.69 1.78
C ILE A 385 9.19 -7.15 2.04
N THR A 386 9.14 -7.54 3.32
CA THR A 386 9.01 -8.94 3.74
C THR A 386 7.57 -9.34 4.11
N ASP A 387 6.68 -8.38 4.29
CA ASP A 387 5.28 -8.56 4.69
C ASP A 387 4.31 -8.72 3.51
N ARG A 388 4.82 -8.61 2.27
CA ARG A 388 4.06 -8.72 1.01
C ARG A 388 4.80 -9.60 0.01
N PHE A 389 4.08 -10.12 -0.99
CA PHE A 389 4.60 -11.08 -1.96
C PHE A 389 4.78 -10.47 -3.36
N LEU A 390 5.70 -11.03 -4.12
CA LEU A 390 5.85 -10.75 -5.55
C LEU A 390 4.67 -11.38 -6.33
N PRO A 391 4.25 -10.80 -7.48
CA PRO A 391 4.77 -9.56 -8.08
C PRO A 391 4.13 -8.27 -7.54
N ASP A 392 3.08 -8.36 -6.74
CA ASP A 392 2.24 -7.26 -6.30
C ASP A 392 3.05 -6.10 -5.69
N LYS A 393 3.91 -6.40 -4.70
CA LYS A 393 4.77 -5.38 -4.07
C LYS A 393 5.71 -4.66 -5.05
N ALA A 394 6.16 -5.33 -6.11
CA ALA A 394 7.01 -4.72 -7.12
C ALA A 394 6.20 -3.88 -8.12
N ILE A 395 4.98 -4.31 -8.45
CA ILE A 395 4.04 -3.56 -9.29
C ILE A 395 3.64 -2.26 -8.59
N ASP A 396 3.29 -2.33 -7.31
CA ASP A 396 2.92 -1.16 -6.51
C ASP A 396 4.06 -0.13 -6.41
N LEU A 397 5.33 -0.60 -6.28
CA LEU A 397 6.48 0.30 -6.30
C LEU A 397 6.61 1.05 -7.62
N VAL A 398 6.38 0.37 -8.75
CA VAL A 398 6.44 1.00 -10.07
C VAL A 398 5.28 1.98 -10.24
N ASP A 399 4.07 1.61 -9.80
CA ASP A 399 2.90 2.47 -9.87
C ASP A 399 3.07 3.75 -9.04
N GLU A 400 3.50 3.62 -7.78
CA GLU A 400 3.77 4.77 -6.91
C GLU A 400 4.92 5.64 -7.43
N ALA A 401 5.97 5.04 -8.01
CA ALA A 401 7.07 5.81 -8.62
C ALA A 401 6.59 6.62 -9.83
N CYS A 402 5.75 6.02 -10.67
CA CYS A 402 5.14 6.73 -11.79
C CYS A 402 4.22 7.88 -11.31
N ALA A 403 3.41 7.62 -10.30
CA ALA A 403 2.53 8.64 -9.69
C ALA A 403 3.34 9.77 -9.06
N MET A 404 4.44 9.46 -8.36
CA MET A 404 5.33 10.45 -7.75
C MET A 404 5.96 11.34 -8.82
N VAL A 405 6.56 10.77 -9.87
CA VAL A 405 7.17 11.53 -10.97
C VAL A 405 6.12 12.38 -11.68
N LYS A 406 4.93 11.85 -11.95
CA LYS A 406 3.82 12.62 -12.52
C LYS A 406 3.42 13.80 -11.64
N THR A 407 3.31 13.59 -10.34
CA THR A 407 2.97 14.67 -9.39
C THR A 407 4.06 15.74 -9.36
N GLU A 408 5.35 15.35 -9.41
CA GLU A 408 6.47 16.28 -9.52
C GLU A 408 6.46 17.06 -10.83
N LEU A 409 6.06 16.44 -11.95
CA LEU A 409 5.89 17.11 -13.24
C LEU A 409 4.73 18.13 -13.23
N ASP A 410 3.65 17.81 -12.55
CA ASP A 410 2.45 18.65 -12.51
C ASP A 410 2.53 19.76 -11.45
N SER A 411 3.35 19.59 -10.41
CA SER A 411 3.56 20.54 -9.32
C SER A 411 4.78 21.44 -9.56
N MET A 412 4.84 22.54 -8.80
CA MET A 412 6.01 23.42 -8.80
C MET A 412 7.21 22.70 -8.17
N PRO A 413 8.41 22.71 -8.80
CA PRO A 413 9.61 22.13 -8.21
C PRO A 413 9.95 22.74 -6.84
N ALA A 414 10.49 21.93 -5.93
CA ALA A 414 10.80 22.34 -4.56
C ALA A 414 11.71 23.59 -4.51
N GLU A 415 12.67 23.72 -5.43
CA GLU A 415 13.53 24.89 -5.52
C GLU A 415 12.77 26.20 -5.83
N LEU A 416 11.73 26.12 -6.67
CA LEU A 416 10.87 27.26 -6.99
C LEU A 416 9.93 27.57 -5.82
N ASP A 417 9.42 26.56 -5.16
CA ASP A 417 8.54 26.71 -3.99
C ASP A 417 9.30 27.34 -2.81
N ASP A 418 10.53 26.91 -2.54
CA ASP A 418 11.42 27.52 -1.54
C ASP A 418 11.70 29.00 -1.82
N LEU A 419 11.97 29.37 -3.09
CA LEU A 419 12.16 30.76 -3.48
C LEU A 419 10.87 31.56 -3.29
N ASN A 420 9.72 31.01 -3.63
CA ASN A 420 8.41 31.62 -3.45
C ASN A 420 8.09 31.82 -1.95
N HIS A 421 8.40 30.85 -1.11
CA HIS A 421 8.25 30.97 0.34
C HIS A 421 9.15 32.06 0.94
N LYS A 422 10.43 32.15 0.51
CA LYS A 422 11.33 33.22 0.94
C LYS A 422 10.85 34.59 0.52
N ILE A 423 10.39 34.73 -0.74
CA ILE A 423 9.80 35.98 -1.24
C ILE A 423 8.58 36.35 -0.40
N THR A 424 7.71 35.40 -0.09
CA THR A 424 6.51 35.63 0.73
C THR A 424 6.87 36.06 2.17
N GLN A 425 7.88 35.45 2.78
CA GLN A 425 8.38 35.85 4.11
C GLN A 425 8.91 37.28 4.11
N LEU A 426 9.73 37.63 3.11
CA LEU A 426 10.25 39.00 2.98
C LEU A 426 9.14 40.02 2.68
N GLN A 427 8.08 39.63 1.94
CA GLN A 427 6.89 40.51 1.73
C GLN A 427 6.15 40.78 3.03
N ILE A 428 6.01 39.78 3.90
CA ILE A 428 5.36 39.93 5.21
C ILE A 428 6.23 40.84 6.09
N GLU A 429 7.57 40.64 6.12
CA GLU A 429 8.51 41.50 6.84
C GLU A 429 8.48 42.95 6.33
N GLN A 430 8.49 43.15 5.02
CA GLN A 430 8.37 44.45 4.36
C GLN A 430 7.07 45.18 4.78
N ALA A 431 5.93 44.47 4.73
CA ALA A 431 4.64 45.05 5.10
C ALA A 431 4.55 45.45 6.59
N SER A 432 5.30 44.74 7.46
CA SER A 432 5.44 45.08 8.87
C SER A 432 6.32 46.34 9.06
N LEU A 433 7.51 46.36 8.45
CA LEU A 433 8.49 47.43 8.61
C LEU A 433 8.05 48.74 7.94
N GLN A 434 7.20 48.70 6.90
CA GLN A 434 6.63 49.91 6.28
C GLN A 434 5.77 50.75 7.25
N LYS A 435 5.31 50.16 8.34
CA LYS A 435 4.51 50.87 9.37
C LYS A 435 5.38 51.54 10.43
N GLU A 436 6.69 51.26 10.45
CA GLU A 436 7.63 51.79 11.40
C GLU A 436 8.40 52.98 10.82
N THR A 437 8.84 53.93 11.66
CA THR A 437 9.43 55.19 11.20
C THR A 437 10.88 55.36 11.62
N ASP A 438 11.45 54.44 12.40
CA ASP A 438 12.81 54.48 12.89
C ASP A 438 13.85 54.20 11.81
N GLU A 439 15.08 54.69 12.01
CA GLU A 439 16.14 54.63 10.98
C GLU A 439 16.65 53.22 10.73
N MET A 440 16.62 52.35 11.73
CA MET A 440 16.99 50.91 11.54
C MET A 440 16.00 50.17 10.67
N SER A 441 14.70 50.41 10.85
CA SER A 441 13.63 49.82 10.03
C SER A 441 13.73 50.27 8.58
N LYS A 442 14.11 51.53 8.32
CA LYS A 442 14.35 52.04 6.96
C LYS A 442 15.54 51.38 6.26
N GLN A 443 16.65 51.20 7.01
CA GLN A 443 17.84 50.50 6.47
C GLN A 443 17.53 49.02 6.16
N ARG A 444 16.80 48.35 7.05
CA ARG A 444 16.37 46.97 6.83
C ARG A 444 15.40 46.86 5.63
N LEU A 445 14.51 47.83 5.47
CA LEU A 445 13.56 47.89 4.34
C LEU A 445 14.27 48.00 2.99
N ALA A 446 15.30 48.86 2.91
CA ALA A 446 16.12 48.99 1.70
C ALA A 446 16.91 47.71 1.38
N ALA A 447 17.40 46.99 2.42
CA ALA A 447 18.06 45.71 2.24
C ALA A 447 17.10 44.64 1.75
N ILE A 448 15.88 44.56 2.32
CA ILE A 448 14.82 43.60 1.90
C ILE A 448 14.40 43.86 0.45
N GLU A 449 14.24 45.12 0.03
CA GLU A 449 13.87 45.45 -1.35
C GLU A 449 14.92 44.96 -2.35
N LYS A 450 16.19 45.09 -2.05
CA LYS A 450 17.28 44.56 -2.87
C LYS A 450 17.26 43.03 -2.93
N GLU A 451 17.18 42.39 -1.76
CA GLU A 451 17.12 40.92 -1.64
C GLU A 451 15.90 40.35 -2.39
N MET A 452 14.73 40.97 -2.24
CA MET A 452 13.53 40.59 -2.96
C MET A 452 13.65 40.73 -4.48
N ALA A 453 14.33 41.79 -4.98
CA ALA A 453 14.54 41.95 -6.40
C ALA A 453 15.41 40.82 -6.96
N GLU A 454 16.52 40.48 -6.31
CA GLU A 454 17.41 39.37 -6.71
C GLU A 454 16.68 38.00 -6.68
N LEU A 455 15.89 37.74 -5.63
CA LEU A 455 15.10 36.50 -5.51
C LEU A 455 14.00 36.42 -6.57
N ARG A 456 13.32 37.52 -6.89
CA ARG A 456 12.29 37.57 -7.94
C ARG A 456 12.86 37.33 -9.33
N ASP A 457 14.03 37.91 -9.63
CA ASP A 457 14.71 37.68 -10.92
C ASP A 457 15.11 36.21 -11.04
N SER A 458 15.66 35.60 -9.99
CA SER A 458 15.98 34.18 -9.94
C SER A 458 14.72 33.30 -10.08
N PHE A 459 13.65 33.63 -9.36
CA PHE A 459 12.37 32.92 -9.45
C PHE A 459 11.76 32.99 -10.85
N ASN A 460 11.70 34.18 -11.46
CA ASN A 460 11.13 34.36 -12.79
C ASN A 460 11.93 33.62 -13.88
N SER A 461 13.27 33.63 -13.78
CA SER A 461 14.14 32.89 -14.70
C SER A 461 13.92 31.39 -14.61
N LYS A 462 13.93 30.84 -13.39
CA LYS A 462 13.68 29.39 -13.16
C LYS A 462 12.25 28.99 -13.49
N LYS A 463 11.27 29.87 -13.24
CA LYS A 463 9.86 29.63 -13.60
C LYS A 463 9.66 29.55 -15.11
N ALA A 464 10.28 30.47 -15.87
CA ALA A 464 10.23 30.42 -17.32
C ALA A 464 10.90 29.14 -17.89
N GLN A 465 12.01 28.71 -17.30
CA GLN A 465 12.64 27.44 -17.64
C GLN A 465 11.70 26.26 -17.37
N TRP A 466 11.12 26.18 -16.17
CA TRP A 466 10.17 25.15 -15.78
C TRP A 466 8.93 25.08 -16.70
N GLU A 467 8.32 26.24 -17.03
CA GLU A 467 7.17 26.30 -17.94
C GLU A 467 7.54 25.79 -19.35
N ASN A 468 8.72 26.13 -19.87
CA ASN A 468 9.20 25.64 -21.15
C ASN A 468 9.45 24.12 -21.14
N GLU A 469 10.05 23.59 -20.08
CA GLU A 469 10.27 22.15 -19.91
C GLU A 469 8.94 21.39 -19.77
N LYS A 470 8.00 21.90 -18.98
CA LYS A 470 6.65 21.34 -18.83
C LYS A 470 5.89 21.27 -20.15
N ASN A 471 5.94 22.34 -20.96
CA ASN A 471 5.29 22.39 -22.27
C ASN A 471 5.91 21.38 -23.25
N ALA A 472 7.23 21.19 -23.22
CA ALA A 472 7.92 20.19 -24.05
C ALA A 472 7.51 18.76 -23.65
N ILE A 473 7.44 18.48 -22.35
CA ILE A 473 7.01 17.17 -21.82
C ILE A 473 5.55 16.89 -22.19
N ASN A 474 4.65 17.86 -22.01
CA ASN A 474 3.23 17.73 -22.39
C ASN A 474 3.06 17.41 -23.88
N LYS A 475 3.87 18.03 -24.76
CA LYS A 475 3.86 17.76 -26.18
C LYS A 475 4.28 16.33 -26.50
N VAL A 476 5.31 15.82 -25.85
CA VAL A 476 5.75 14.42 -25.98
C VAL A 476 4.66 13.45 -25.49
N GLN A 477 4.00 13.77 -24.38
CA GLN A 477 2.90 12.96 -23.84
C GLN A 477 1.70 12.90 -24.78
N SER A 478 1.29 14.04 -25.37
CA SER A 478 0.18 14.08 -26.33
C SER A 478 0.48 13.25 -27.58
N LEU A 479 1.71 13.34 -28.10
CA LEU A 479 2.13 12.52 -29.25
C LEU A 479 2.13 11.01 -28.94
N ARG A 480 2.54 10.61 -27.74
CA ARG A 480 2.47 9.20 -27.32
C ARG A 480 1.03 8.69 -27.23
N ALA A 481 0.13 9.48 -26.63
CA ALA A 481 -1.28 9.14 -26.54
C ALA A 481 -1.90 9.00 -27.96
N GLU A 482 -1.53 9.88 -28.90
CA GLU A 482 -1.99 9.77 -30.30
C GLU A 482 -1.42 8.52 -31.02
N VAL A 483 -0.19 8.13 -30.77
CA VAL A 483 0.40 6.90 -31.29
C VAL A 483 -0.37 5.67 -30.79
N GLU A 484 -0.68 5.61 -29.49
CA GLU A 484 -1.43 4.49 -28.91
C GLU A 484 -2.89 4.43 -29.39
N THR A 485 -3.57 5.56 -29.46
CA THR A 485 -4.94 5.60 -30.03
C THR A 485 -4.94 5.15 -31.50
N THR A 486 -3.93 5.56 -32.28
CA THR A 486 -3.79 5.14 -33.68
C THR A 486 -3.51 3.63 -33.80
N LYS A 487 -2.68 3.04 -32.94
CA LYS A 487 -2.45 1.59 -32.87
C LYS A 487 -3.74 0.84 -32.53
N ALA A 488 -4.50 1.30 -31.54
CA ALA A 488 -5.78 0.70 -31.16
C ALA A 488 -6.82 0.79 -32.31
N GLU A 489 -6.83 1.90 -33.05
CA GLU A 489 -7.69 2.04 -34.25
C GLU A 489 -7.29 1.08 -35.38
N ILE A 490 -5.99 0.85 -35.60
CA ILE A 490 -5.47 -0.11 -36.57
C ILE A 490 -5.94 -1.53 -36.20
N GLU A 491 -5.78 -1.92 -34.96
CA GLU A 491 -6.25 -3.25 -34.49
C GLU A 491 -7.76 -3.41 -34.66
N LYS A 492 -8.54 -2.40 -34.29
CA LYS A 492 -10.00 -2.39 -34.43
C LYS A 492 -10.41 -2.49 -35.89
N ALA A 493 -9.77 -1.73 -36.78
CA ALA A 493 -10.04 -1.78 -38.22
C ALA A 493 -9.68 -3.15 -38.80
N THR A 494 -8.55 -3.73 -38.40
CA THR A 494 -8.13 -5.09 -38.83
C THR A 494 -9.11 -6.17 -38.39
N ARG A 495 -9.60 -6.11 -37.13
CA ARG A 495 -10.62 -7.05 -36.62
C ARG A 495 -11.96 -6.93 -37.37
N ASN A 496 -12.33 -5.71 -37.76
CA ASN A 496 -13.57 -5.46 -38.51
C ASN A 496 -13.46 -5.76 -40.00
N GLY A 497 -12.27 -6.18 -40.47
CA GLY A 497 -12.02 -6.48 -41.89
C GLY A 497 -11.82 -5.26 -42.78
N ASP A 498 -11.70 -4.06 -42.23
CA ASP A 498 -11.45 -2.82 -42.94
C ASP A 498 -9.93 -2.62 -43.13
N TYR A 499 -9.37 -3.42 -44.02
CA TYR A 499 -7.94 -3.39 -44.34
C TYR A 499 -7.49 -2.09 -45.04
N ALA A 500 -8.41 -1.39 -45.71
CA ALA A 500 -8.08 -0.10 -46.35
C ALA A 500 -7.80 0.97 -45.31
N LYS A 501 -8.66 1.08 -44.29
CA LYS A 501 -8.46 2.01 -43.15
C LYS A 501 -7.27 1.60 -42.31
N ALA A 502 -7.11 0.32 -42.01
CA ALA A 502 -5.93 -0.17 -41.28
C ALA A 502 -4.62 0.15 -42.00
N GLY A 503 -4.55 -0.05 -43.32
CA GLY A 503 -3.36 0.29 -44.13
C GLY A 503 -3.07 1.80 -44.17
N GLN A 504 -4.10 2.62 -44.32
CA GLN A 504 -3.93 4.09 -44.29
C GLN A 504 -3.39 4.60 -42.96
N LEU A 505 -3.87 4.06 -41.84
CA LEU A 505 -3.38 4.42 -40.53
C LEU A 505 -1.96 3.85 -40.28
N GLN A 506 -1.69 2.63 -40.65
CA GLN A 506 -0.43 1.93 -40.40
C GLN A 506 0.74 2.46 -41.22
N TYR A 507 0.51 2.79 -42.49
CA TYR A 507 1.58 3.25 -43.40
C TYR A 507 1.60 4.76 -43.62
N GLY A 508 0.53 5.48 -43.24
CA GLY A 508 0.44 6.94 -43.35
C GLY A 508 0.63 7.62 -41.98
N LYS A 509 -0.40 7.58 -41.13
CA LYS A 509 -0.46 8.40 -39.91
C LYS A 509 0.54 7.94 -38.82
N LEU A 510 0.67 6.64 -38.58
CA LEU A 510 1.52 6.09 -37.52
C LEU A 510 3.01 6.44 -37.71
N PRO A 511 3.63 6.28 -38.91
CA PRO A 511 5.03 6.63 -39.08
C PRO A 511 5.32 8.13 -38.94
N ASP A 512 4.38 9.00 -39.32
CA ASP A 512 4.53 10.45 -39.14
C ASP A 512 4.50 10.87 -37.68
N LEU A 513 3.57 10.30 -36.90
CA LEU A 513 3.51 10.50 -35.44
C LEU A 513 4.77 9.96 -34.73
N GLN A 514 5.29 8.82 -35.16
CA GLN A 514 6.53 8.25 -34.61
C GLN A 514 7.75 9.14 -34.91
N ARG A 515 7.87 9.69 -36.10
CA ARG A 515 8.95 10.65 -36.45
C ARG A 515 8.86 11.95 -35.64
N GLN A 516 7.64 12.47 -35.43
CA GLN A 516 7.44 13.66 -34.60
C GLN A 516 7.83 13.37 -33.15
N LEU A 517 7.43 12.22 -32.63
CA LEU A 517 7.78 11.78 -31.29
C LEU A 517 9.29 11.65 -31.11
N GLU A 518 9.98 10.96 -32.04
CA GLU A 518 11.45 10.82 -31.98
C GLU A 518 12.18 12.17 -32.07
N ALA A 519 11.68 13.12 -32.86
CA ALA A 519 12.28 14.45 -32.97
C ALA A 519 12.15 15.23 -31.66
N GLU A 520 10.96 15.25 -31.05
CA GLU A 520 10.73 15.91 -29.76
C GLU A 520 11.49 15.22 -28.61
N GLU A 521 11.58 13.88 -28.61
CA GLU A 521 12.36 13.14 -27.62
C GLU A 521 13.88 13.40 -27.73
N LYS A 522 14.42 13.62 -28.93
CA LYS A 522 15.82 14.04 -29.12
C LYS A 522 16.08 15.45 -28.59
N ILE A 523 15.18 16.40 -28.86
CA ILE A 523 15.28 17.76 -28.34
C ILE A 523 15.23 17.76 -26.81
N ALA A 524 14.37 16.93 -26.20
CA ALA A 524 14.29 16.76 -24.76
C ALA A 524 15.55 16.09 -24.18
N ALA A 525 16.17 15.15 -24.92
CA ALA A 525 17.38 14.45 -24.49
C ALA A 525 18.63 15.35 -24.48
N ASP A 526 18.77 16.24 -25.46
CA ASP A 526 19.94 17.14 -25.57
C ASP A 526 19.97 18.22 -24.47
N LYS A 527 18.82 18.53 -23.84
CA LYS A 527 18.71 19.53 -22.75
C LYS A 527 18.88 18.95 -21.35
N LYS A 528 19.24 17.69 -21.20
CA LYS A 528 19.16 16.89 -19.96
C LYS A 528 20.06 17.32 -18.81
N GLU A 529 21.25 17.88 -19.06
CA GLU A 529 22.21 18.22 -18.00
C GLU A 529 21.77 19.41 -17.12
N GLN A 530 20.75 20.16 -17.52
CA GLN A 530 20.26 21.35 -16.82
C GLN A 530 18.74 21.30 -16.55
N SER A 531 18.09 20.16 -16.72
CA SER A 531 16.63 20.07 -16.56
C SER A 531 16.21 20.10 -15.09
N LEU A 532 15.23 20.96 -14.78
CA LEU A 532 14.58 21.04 -13.46
C LEU A 532 13.56 19.91 -13.24
N LEU A 533 13.06 19.28 -14.32
CA LEU A 533 12.03 18.24 -14.28
C LEU A 533 12.59 16.88 -14.66
N ARG A 534 12.19 15.87 -13.89
CA ARG A 534 12.48 14.45 -14.18
C ARG A 534 11.26 13.84 -14.87
N ASP A 535 11.42 13.35 -16.11
CA ASP A 535 10.36 12.75 -16.95
C ASP A 535 10.35 11.21 -16.91
N ARG A 536 11.17 10.61 -16.08
CA ARG A 536 11.43 9.16 -16.07
C ARG A 536 11.50 8.61 -14.67
N VAL A 537 11.01 7.38 -14.55
CA VAL A 537 11.23 6.55 -13.36
C VAL A 537 12.54 5.81 -13.52
N THR A 538 13.46 6.01 -12.61
CA THR A 538 14.76 5.34 -12.53
C THR A 538 14.84 4.46 -11.27
N ALA A 539 15.94 3.74 -11.09
CA ALA A 539 16.19 2.98 -9.87
C ALA A 539 16.24 3.85 -8.60
N GLU A 540 16.56 5.15 -8.75
CA GLU A 540 16.63 6.12 -7.65
C GLU A 540 15.23 6.39 -7.08
N GLU A 541 14.22 6.64 -7.95
CA GLU A 541 12.82 6.85 -7.51
C GLU A 541 12.26 5.62 -6.80
N ILE A 542 12.52 4.42 -7.35
CA ILE A 542 12.14 3.16 -6.70
C ILE A 542 12.79 3.04 -5.31
N SER A 543 14.09 3.32 -5.23
CA SER A 543 14.84 3.26 -3.96
C SER A 543 14.26 4.23 -2.93
N ARG A 544 13.87 5.44 -3.36
CA ARG A 544 13.25 6.46 -2.50
C ARG A 544 11.92 5.99 -1.91
N ILE A 545 11.10 5.29 -2.71
CA ILE A 545 9.83 4.75 -2.24
C ILE A 545 10.06 3.59 -1.28
N VAL A 546 10.96 2.67 -1.61
CA VAL A 546 11.34 1.58 -0.69
C VAL A 546 11.84 2.15 0.64
N ALA A 547 12.67 3.21 0.61
CA ALA A 547 13.13 3.90 1.81
C ALA A 547 11.96 4.46 2.64
N ARG A 548 10.95 5.05 1.97
CA ARG A 548 9.75 5.59 2.66
C ARG A 548 8.92 4.49 3.30
N TRP A 549 8.70 3.36 2.60
CA TRP A 549 7.87 2.27 3.11
C TRP A 549 8.54 1.49 4.25
N THR A 550 9.85 1.30 4.14
CA THR A 550 10.61 0.45 5.08
C THR A 550 11.32 1.25 6.17
N GLY A 551 11.43 2.58 6.01
CA GLY A 551 12.24 3.43 6.89
C GLY A 551 13.76 3.25 6.69
N ILE A 552 14.19 2.53 5.64
CA ILE A 552 15.60 2.26 5.34
C ILE A 552 16.08 3.27 4.30
N PRO A 553 17.17 3.98 4.53
CA PRO A 553 17.71 4.94 3.57
C PRO A 553 18.36 4.22 2.36
N VAL A 554 17.52 3.65 1.49
CA VAL A 554 17.94 2.87 0.32
C VAL A 554 18.63 3.73 -0.74
N GLU A 555 18.42 5.05 -0.73
CA GLU A 555 19.03 6.01 -1.66
C GLU A 555 20.56 6.00 -1.59
N LYS A 556 21.12 5.71 -0.43
CA LYS A 556 22.57 5.63 -0.23
C LYS A 556 23.18 4.27 -0.58
N LEU A 557 22.33 3.28 -0.92
CA LEU A 557 22.77 1.89 -1.15
C LEU A 557 23.38 1.63 -2.54
N VAL A 558 23.21 2.54 -3.52
CA VAL A 558 23.54 2.23 -4.91
C VAL A 558 25.00 2.55 -5.29
N GLU A 559 25.64 3.59 -4.77
CA GLU A 559 27.03 3.93 -5.10
C GLU A 559 27.97 4.21 -3.90
N GLY A 560 27.45 4.78 -2.81
CA GLY A 560 28.27 5.13 -1.63
C GLY A 560 28.46 4.00 -0.60
N GLU A 561 27.71 2.91 -0.68
CA GLU A 561 27.73 1.85 0.34
C GLU A 561 29.04 1.05 0.34
N ARG A 562 29.59 0.78 -0.83
CA ARG A 562 30.87 0.05 -0.95
C ARG A 562 32.01 0.78 -0.25
N GLU A 563 32.13 2.11 -0.46
CA GLU A 563 33.16 2.90 0.18
C GLU A 563 32.90 3.07 1.69
N LYS A 564 31.65 3.29 2.10
CA LYS A 564 31.26 3.36 3.51
C LYS A 564 31.57 2.05 4.24
N LEU A 565 31.24 0.90 3.64
CA LEU A 565 31.50 -0.41 4.25
C LEU A 565 33.00 -0.71 4.35
N LEU A 566 33.80 -0.32 3.36
CA LEU A 566 35.26 -0.44 3.41
C LEU A 566 35.90 0.46 4.48
N ARG A 567 35.26 1.60 4.77
CA ARG A 567 35.71 2.56 5.79
C ARG A 567 34.90 2.44 7.10
N LEU A 568 34.12 1.35 7.26
CA LEU A 568 33.26 1.14 8.44
C LEU A 568 34.05 1.24 9.75
N PRO A 569 35.27 0.67 9.91
CA PRO A 569 36.06 0.84 11.12
C PRO A 569 36.33 2.31 11.45
N GLU A 570 36.70 3.13 10.46
CA GLU A 570 36.98 4.57 10.66
C GLU A 570 35.72 5.33 11.10
N VAL A 571 34.56 5.00 10.50
CA VAL A 571 33.27 5.59 10.86
C VAL A 571 32.87 5.24 12.29
N LEU A 572 33.04 3.97 12.68
CA LEU A 572 32.76 3.53 14.04
C LEU A 572 33.67 4.18 15.08
N HIS A 573 34.96 4.35 14.76
CA HIS A 573 35.95 5.03 15.65
C HIS A 573 35.67 6.51 15.87
N GLN A 574 34.84 7.16 15.04
CA GLN A 574 34.39 8.54 15.31
C GLN A 574 33.56 8.62 16.58
N ARG A 575 32.87 7.54 16.97
CA ARG A 575 32.01 7.49 18.17
C ARG A 575 32.58 6.57 19.26
N VAL A 576 33.22 5.48 18.85
CA VAL A 576 33.77 4.46 19.75
C VAL A 576 35.28 4.62 19.83
N ILE A 577 35.76 5.15 20.95
CA ILE A 577 37.16 5.38 21.20
C ILE A 577 37.79 4.16 21.85
N GLY A 578 38.92 3.75 21.36
CA GLY A 578 39.54 2.48 21.72
C GLY A 578 38.80 1.30 21.15
N GLN A 579 38.97 0.12 21.75
CA GLN A 579 38.23 -1.10 21.38
C GLN A 579 38.46 -1.55 19.92
N ASP A 580 39.67 -1.38 19.39
CA ASP A 580 40.01 -1.64 17.98
C ASP A 580 39.69 -3.08 17.57
N GLU A 581 39.92 -4.08 18.43
CA GLU A 581 39.58 -5.47 18.18
C GLU A 581 38.07 -5.66 17.99
N ALA A 582 37.26 -4.98 18.82
CA ALA A 582 35.80 -5.05 18.74
C ALA A 582 35.27 -4.46 17.44
N VAL A 583 35.76 -3.26 17.10
CA VAL A 583 35.37 -2.55 15.87
C VAL A 583 35.78 -3.37 14.63
N GLN A 584 37.00 -3.93 14.60
CA GLN A 584 37.49 -4.69 13.47
C GLN A 584 36.70 -6.00 13.26
N LYS A 585 36.49 -6.81 14.32
CA LYS A 585 35.73 -8.07 14.24
C LYS A 585 34.32 -7.88 13.75
N VAL A 586 33.64 -6.86 14.27
CA VAL A 586 32.28 -6.55 13.85
C VAL A 586 32.23 -6.07 12.41
N SER A 587 33.15 -5.21 12.00
CA SER A 587 33.25 -4.72 10.62
C SER A 587 33.53 -5.84 9.63
N ASP A 588 34.45 -6.76 9.95
CA ASP A 588 34.78 -7.90 9.10
C ASP A 588 33.60 -8.87 8.91
N ALA A 589 32.81 -9.10 9.96
CA ALA A 589 31.61 -9.94 9.86
C ALA A 589 30.53 -9.30 8.98
N ILE A 590 30.32 -7.99 9.13
CA ILE A 590 29.40 -7.23 8.30
C ILE A 590 29.84 -7.22 6.83
N LEU A 591 31.13 -7.02 6.57
CA LEU A 591 31.68 -7.08 5.22
C LEU A 591 31.45 -8.46 4.57
N ARG A 592 31.69 -9.57 5.31
CA ARG A 592 31.41 -10.93 4.80
C ARG A 592 29.93 -11.12 4.44
N SER A 593 29.02 -10.66 5.28
CA SER A 593 27.58 -10.73 5.04
C SER A 593 27.18 -9.92 3.81
N ARG A 594 27.65 -8.68 3.69
CA ARG A 594 27.32 -7.78 2.58
C ARG A 594 27.97 -8.19 1.25
N ALA A 595 29.09 -8.87 1.31
CA ALA A 595 29.72 -9.48 0.12
C ALA A 595 28.98 -10.73 -0.40
N GLY A 596 27.92 -11.18 0.30
CA GLY A 596 27.15 -12.38 -0.09
C GLY A 596 27.87 -13.71 0.15
N ILE A 597 28.94 -13.70 0.96
CA ILE A 597 29.75 -14.91 1.25
C ILE A 597 29.20 -15.63 2.51
N ALA A 598 28.52 -14.89 3.40
CA ALA A 598 27.88 -15.46 4.58
C ALA A 598 26.60 -16.24 4.22
N ASN A 599 26.14 -17.10 5.15
CA ASN A 599 24.89 -17.87 4.96
C ASN A 599 23.68 -16.90 4.88
N PRO A 600 22.92 -16.88 3.76
CA PRO A 600 21.81 -15.97 3.56
C PRO A 600 20.61 -16.20 4.51
N ASN A 601 20.59 -17.35 5.20
CA ASN A 601 19.52 -17.70 6.14
C ASN A 601 19.83 -17.32 7.59
N ARG A 602 20.90 -16.56 7.84
CA ARG A 602 21.29 -16.09 9.17
C ARG A 602 21.19 -14.57 9.28
N PRO A 603 21.15 -14.01 10.50
CA PRO A 603 21.32 -12.57 10.71
C PRO A 603 22.60 -12.03 10.04
N ILE A 604 22.65 -10.72 9.77
CA ILE A 604 23.83 -10.05 9.17
C ILE A 604 25.09 -10.31 10.02
N GLY A 605 24.94 -10.33 11.34
CA GLY A 605 25.98 -10.66 12.29
C GLY A 605 25.41 -10.94 13.67
N SER A 606 26.09 -11.76 14.44
CA SER A 606 25.70 -12.16 15.78
C SER A 606 26.92 -12.17 16.72
N PHE A 607 26.89 -11.32 17.75
CA PHE A 607 28.05 -11.04 18.59
C PHE A 607 27.73 -11.14 20.07
N LEU A 608 28.68 -11.65 20.84
CA LEU A 608 28.66 -11.58 22.29
C LEU A 608 29.76 -10.62 22.78
N PHE A 609 29.34 -9.49 23.37
CA PHE A 609 30.23 -8.46 23.89
C PHE A 609 30.49 -8.69 25.39
N LEU A 610 31.71 -8.99 25.72
CA LEU A 610 32.15 -9.27 27.08
C LEU A 610 33.04 -8.18 27.63
N GLY A 611 32.84 -7.77 28.86
CA GLY A 611 33.74 -6.83 29.53
C GLY A 611 33.06 -5.97 30.59
N PRO A 612 33.84 -5.12 31.28
CA PRO A 612 33.36 -4.27 32.35
C PRO A 612 32.26 -3.31 31.92
N THR A 613 31.57 -2.70 32.86
CA THR A 613 30.57 -1.66 32.56
C THR A 613 31.25 -0.36 32.09
N GLY A 614 30.58 0.39 31.22
CA GLY A 614 31.06 1.74 30.83
C GLY A 614 32.24 1.76 29.83
N VAL A 615 32.58 0.65 29.19
CA VAL A 615 33.66 0.52 28.19
C VAL A 615 33.22 0.72 26.72
N GLY A 616 31.94 1.00 26.47
CA GLY A 616 31.44 1.32 25.15
C GLY A 616 30.66 0.22 24.44
N LYS A 617 30.26 -0.91 25.09
CA LYS A 617 29.48 -2.00 24.48
C LYS A 617 28.18 -1.52 23.81
N THR A 618 27.37 -0.79 24.54
CA THR A 618 26.10 -0.22 24.02
C THR A 618 26.34 0.90 23.01
N GLU A 619 27.45 1.64 23.14
CA GLU A 619 27.77 2.72 22.21
C GLU A 619 28.19 2.18 20.84
N LEU A 620 28.90 1.04 20.76
CA LEU A 620 29.18 0.37 19.48
C LEU A 620 27.89 -0.11 18.82
N ALA A 621 26.91 -0.62 19.57
CA ALA A 621 25.61 -1.00 19.02
C ALA A 621 24.87 0.19 18.41
N LYS A 622 24.89 1.35 19.08
CA LYS A 622 24.32 2.61 18.57
C LYS A 622 25.08 3.12 17.36
N ALA A 623 26.40 3.09 17.39
CA ALA A 623 27.24 3.51 16.26
C ALA A 623 26.98 2.63 15.02
N LEU A 624 26.77 1.32 15.21
CA LEU A 624 26.40 0.40 14.15
C LEU A 624 25.02 0.71 13.56
N ALA A 625 24.02 0.97 14.41
CA ALA A 625 22.69 1.36 13.96
C ALA A 625 22.75 2.63 13.12
N GLN A 626 23.50 3.64 13.57
CA GLN A 626 23.73 4.89 12.84
C GLN A 626 24.50 4.66 11.53
N ALA A 627 25.55 3.87 11.54
CA ALA A 627 26.40 3.66 10.35
C ALA A 627 25.73 2.84 9.26
N LEU A 628 24.95 1.83 9.64
CA LEU A 628 24.34 0.86 8.71
C LEU A 628 22.87 1.16 8.38
N PHE A 629 22.15 1.79 9.31
CA PHE A 629 20.72 2.06 9.20
C PHE A 629 20.39 3.55 9.36
N ASP A 630 21.41 4.43 9.33
CA ASP A 630 21.38 5.91 9.34
C ASP A 630 20.63 6.56 10.53
N ASP A 631 20.09 5.80 11.46
CA ASP A 631 19.48 6.31 12.70
C ASP A 631 19.82 5.39 13.89
N GLU A 632 20.29 5.96 14.98
CA GLU A 632 20.53 5.20 16.22
C GLU A 632 19.25 4.65 16.85
N LYS A 633 18.06 5.16 16.45
CA LYS A 633 16.74 4.66 16.86
C LYS A 633 16.42 3.29 16.23
N ASN A 634 17.09 2.92 15.14
CA ASN A 634 16.99 1.58 14.55
C ASN A 634 17.72 0.52 15.38
N MET A 635 17.64 0.67 16.70
CA MET A 635 18.15 -0.27 17.70
C MET A 635 17.02 -0.70 18.64
N VAL A 636 16.73 -2.00 18.62
CA VAL A 636 15.79 -2.64 19.53
C VAL A 636 16.58 -3.11 20.75
N ARG A 637 16.38 -2.46 21.91
CA ARG A 637 17.06 -2.84 23.16
C ARG A 637 16.12 -3.64 24.04
N ILE A 638 16.55 -4.82 24.48
CA ILE A 638 15.84 -5.72 25.37
C ILE A 638 16.74 -5.97 26.57
N ASP A 639 16.29 -5.56 27.74
CA ASP A 639 17.00 -5.78 29.01
C ASP A 639 16.65 -7.15 29.57
N MET A 640 17.63 -8.03 29.66
CA MET A 640 17.43 -9.41 30.08
C MET A 640 17.14 -9.56 31.59
N THR A 641 17.30 -8.53 32.36
CA THR A 641 16.87 -8.49 33.77
C THR A 641 15.35 -8.61 33.93
N GLU A 642 14.58 -8.20 32.90
CA GLU A 642 13.11 -8.36 32.86
C GLU A 642 12.67 -9.79 32.49
N TYR A 643 13.60 -10.67 32.06
CA TYR A 643 13.34 -12.01 31.53
C TYR A 643 14.02 -13.10 32.36
N MET A 644 14.12 -12.89 33.66
CA MET A 644 14.71 -13.84 34.61
C MET A 644 13.78 -15.03 34.90
N GLU A 645 12.47 -14.82 34.76
CA GLU A 645 11.46 -15.84 35.05
C GLU A 645 10.93 -16.50 33.77
N LYS A 646 10.54 -17.78 33.88
CA LYS A 646 10.02 -18.55 32.74
C LYS A 646 8.81 -17.90 32.06
N PHE A 647 7.89 -17.33 32.84
CA PHE A 647 6.71 -16.63 32.26
C PHE A 647 7.06 -15.37 31.49
N SER A 648 8.13 -14.71 31.83
CA SER A 648 8.56 -13.50 31.11
C SER A 648 9.04 -13.82 29.70
N VAL A 649 9.49 -15.05 29.44
CA VAL A 649 9.99 -15.47 28.11
C VAL A 649 8.89 -15.41 27.04
N SER A 650 7.64 -15.72 27.40
CA SER A 650 6.50 -15.61 26.49
C SER A 650 6.23 -14.18 26.03
N ARG A 651 6.67 -13.16 26.76
CA ARG A 651 6.55 -11.75 26.33
C ARG A 651 7.44 -11.44 25.12
N LEU A 652 8.50 -12.21 24.86
CA LEU A 652 9.36 -12.01 23.69
C LEU A 652 8.67 -12.39 22.38
N ILE A 653 7.92 -13.50 22.37
CA ILE A 653 7.28 -14.08 21.19
C ILE A 653 5.75 -13.99 21.20
N GLY A 654 5.16 -13.51 22.29
CA GLY A 654 3.71 -13.40 22.49
C GLY A 654 3.16 -14.50 23.41
N ALA A 655 2.04 -14.20 24.06
CA ALA A 655 1.34 -15.14 24.94
C ALA A 655 0.60 -16.21 24.12
N PRO A 656 0.49 -17.46 24.61
CA PRO A 656 -0.30 -18.50 23.93
C PRO A 656 -1.79 -18.15 23.87
N PRO A 657 -2.55 -18.73 22.91
CA PRO A 657 -3.99 -18.51 22.83
C PRO A 657 -4.73 -18.77 24.14
N GLY A 658 -5.60 -17.85 24.55
CA GLY A 658 -6.36 -17.93 25.79
C GLY A 658 -5.72 -17.28 26.99
N TYR A 659 -4.51 -16.75 26.92
CA TYR A 659 -3.85 -15.96 27.95
C TYR A 659 -3.95 -14.46 27.67
N GLY A 660 -3.98 -13.63 28.74
CA GLY A 660 -3.95 -12.16 28.61
C GLY A 660 -2.72 -11.70 27.84
N GLY A 661 -2.89 -10.73 26.91
CA GLY A 661 -1.81 -10.21 26.05
C GLY A 661 -1.58 -10.98 24.74
N TYR A 662 -2.42 -11.94 24.38
CA TYR A 662 -2.32 -12.68 23.11
C TYR A 662 -2.43 -11.75 21.89
N GLU A 663 -3.31 -10.75 21.95
CA GLU A 663 -3.54 -9.79 20.85
C GLU A 663 -2.40 -8.76 20.70
N GLU A 664 -1.64 -8.51 21.77
CA GLU A 664 -0.56 -7.52 21.78
C GLU A 664 0.69 -7.98 21.01
N GLY A 665 0.84 -9.29 20.79
CA GLY A 665 2.03 -9.88 20.16
C GLY A 665 3.25 -9.92 21.09
N GLY A 666 4.39 -10.41 20.59
CA GLY A 666 5.63 -10.46 21.35
C GLY A 666 6.47 -9.19 21.22
N GLN A 667 7.09 -8.73 22.28
CA GLN A 667 7.92 -7.51 22.28
C GLN A 667 9.07 -7.59 21.26
N LEU A 668 9.78 -8.71 21.20
CA LEU A 668 10.85 -8.91 20.23
C LEU A 668 10.29 -9.07 18.81
N THR A 669 9.29 -9.92 18.63
CA THR A 669 8.73 -10.23 17.31
C THR A 669 8.04 -9.02 16.69
N GLU A 670 7.26 -8.25 17.45
CA GLU A 670 6.62 -7.02 16.95
C GLU A 670 7.64 -5.90 16.65
N ALA A 671 8.67 -5.73 17.50
CA ALA A 671 9.69 -4.73 17.29
C ALA A 671 10.47 -5.00 15.98
N VAL A 672 10.89 -6.24 15.74
CA VAL A 672 11.62 -6.61 14.51
C VAL A 672 10.70 -6.64 13.29
N ARG A 673 9.44 -7.03 13.43
CA ARG A 673 8.46 -6.96 12.33
C ARG A 673 8.26 -5.52 11.84
N ARG A 674 8.23 -4.57 12.77
CA ARG A 674 8.10 -3.13 12.44
C ARG A 674 9.41 -2.51 11.94
N HIS A 675 10.54 -3.00 12.43
CA HIS A 675 11.88 -2.54 12.08
C HIS A 675 12.77 -3.72 11.68
N PRO A 676 12.55 -4.32 10.51
CA PRO A 676 13.29 -5.52 10.07
C PRO A 676 14.78 -5.25 9.81
N TYR A 677 15.17 -3.98 9.69
CA TYR A 677 16.56 -3.53 9.59
C TYR A 677 16.94 -2.81 10.88
N SER A 678 17.43 -3.56 11.84
CA SER A 678 17.75 -3.02 13.14
C SER A 678 18.92 -3.76 13.80
N VAL A 679 19.54 -3.10 14.77
CA VAL A 679 20.44 -3.75 15.71
C VAL A 679 19.59 -4.20 16.89
N VAL A 680 19.53 -5.50 17.14
CA VAL A 680 18.84 -6.07 18.30
C VAL A 680 19.85 -6.29 19.42
N LEU A 681 19.76 -5.49 20.46
CA LEU A 681 20.65 -5.53 21.62
C LEU A 681 19.98 -6.23 22.81
N PHE A 682 20.49 -7.39 23.18
CA PHE A 682 20.14 -8.09 24.43
C PHE A 682 21.14 -7.71 25.50
N ASP A 683 20.71 -6.90 26.45
CA ASP A 683 21.58 -6.38 27.50
C ASP A 683 21.57 -7.28 28.76
N GLU A 684 22.72 -7.50 29.40
CA GLU A 684 22.91 -8.37 30.57
C GLU A 684 22.41 -9.80 30.37
N VAL A 685 22.80 -10.44 29.29
CA VAL A 685 22.30 -11.76 28.84
C VAL A 685 22.53 -12.87 29.86
N GLU A 686 23.53 -12.76 30.77
CA GLU A 686 23.80 -13.68 31.87
C GLU A 686 22.65 -13.76 32.89
N LYS A 687 21.74 -12.76 32.89
CA LYS A 687 20.57 -12.72 33.80
C LYS A 687 19.36 -13.48 33.26
N ALA A 688 19.36 -13.75 31.94
CA ALA A 688 18.22 -14.31 31.24
C ALA A 688 17.89 -15.75 31.71
N HIS A 689 16.58 -16.08 31.70
CA HIS A 689 16.15 -17.47 31.88
C HIS A 689 16.68 -18.37 30.77
N PRO A 690 17.06 -19.63 31.05
CA PRO A 690 17.59 -20.55 30.05
C PRO A 690 16.72 -20.75 28.80
N ASP A 691 15.41 -20.62 28.89
CA ASP A 691 14.48 -20.73 27.75
C ASP A 691 14.60 -19.59 26.75
N VAL A 692 15.14 -18.43 27.11
CA VAL A 692 15.46 -17.32 26.17
C VAL A 692 16.48 -17.80 25.14
N PHE A 693 17.48 -18.58 25.56
CA PHE A 693 18.50 -19.10 24.64
C PHE A 693 17.93 -20.08 23.60
N ASN A 694 16.87 -20.82 23.95
CA ASN A 694 16.19 -21.70 23.00
C ASN A 694 15.51 -20.89 21.86
N ILE A 695 14.95 -19.72 22.19
CA ILE A 695 14.40 -18.77 21.21
C ILE A 695 15.51 -18.19 20.34
N LEU A 696 16.60 -17.74 20.98
CA LEU A 696 17.74 -17.15 20.26
C LEU A 696 18.44 -18.16 19.35
N LEU A 697 18.51 -19.44 19.71
CA LEU A 697 19.06 -20.49 18.84
C LEU A 697 18.29 -20.54 17.51
N GLN A 698 16.98 -20.47 17.51
CA GLN A 698 16.17 -20.47 16.29
C GLN A 698 16.47 -19.24 15.42
N VAL A 699 16.59 -18.05 16.05
CA VAL A 699 16.96 -16.81 15.34
C VAL A 699 18.36 -16.92 14.72
N LEU A 700 19.34 -17.45 15.48
CA LEU A 700 20.74 -17.56 15.03
C LEU A 700 20.94 -18.61 13.92
N ASP A 701 20.12 -19.67 13.89
CA ASP A 701 20.22 -20.74 12.89
C ASP A 701 19.43 -20.46 11.62
N ASP A 702 18.15 -20.15 11.78
CA ASP A 702 17.18 -20.04 10.67
C ASP A 702 16.93 -18.59 10.27
N GLY A 703 17.46 -17.61 11.01
CA GLY A 703 17.21 -16.18 10.77
C GLY A 703 15.74 -15.78 10.87
N ARG A 704 14.91 -16.58 11.53
CA ARG A 704 13.46 -16.35 11.68
C ARG A 704 12.92 -16.97 12.96
N ILE A 705 11.77 -16.46 13.39
CA ILE A 705 11.01 -17.05 14.51
C ILE A 705 9.52 -16.97 14.23
N THR A 706 8.75 -17.96 14.67
CA THR A 706 7.29 -17.93 14.61
C THR A 706 6.73 -17.40 15.93
N ASP A 707 5.92 -16.35 15.86
CA ASP A 707 5.26 -15.78 17.04
C ASP A 707 4.09 -16.65 17.53
N SER A 708 3.49 -16.28 18.67
CA SER A 708 2.36 -17.00 19.24
C SER A 708 1.09 -16.97 18.37
N GLN A 709 1.00 -16.07 17.41
CA GLN A 709 -0.10 -15.95 16.46
C GLN A 709 0.13 -16.75 15.17
N GLY A 710 1.26 -17.48 15.07
CA GLY A 710 1.63 -18.27 13.90
C GLY A 710 2.31 -17.49 12.80
N ARG A 711 2.63 -16.21 12.99
CA ARG A 711 3.31 -15.37 12.00
C ARG A 711 4.82 -15.58 12.08
N THR A 712 5.45 -15.76 10.94
CA THR A 712 6.92 -15.85 10.84
C THR A 712 7.53 -14.47 10.76
N VAL A 713 8.44 -14.14 11.68
CA VAL A 713 9.19 -12.88 11.70
C VAL A 713 10.61 -13.14 11.24
N ASP A 714 11.07 -12.34 10.28
CA ASP A 714 12.39 -12.46 9.63
C ASP A 714 13.44 -11.62 10.37
N PHE A 715 14.57 -12.25 10.76
CA PHE A 715 15.73 -11.62 11.39
C PHE A 715 16.97 -11.58 10.49
N LYS A 716 16.87 -11.99 9.22
CA LYS A 716 18.03 -12.07 8.32
C LYS A 716 18.68 -10.73 8.06
N ASN A 717 17.92 -9.65 8.21
CA ASN A 717 18.41 -8.29 8.01
C ASN A 717 18.78 -7.58 9.33
N THR A 718 18.81 -8.30 10.44
CA THR A 718 19.18 -7.73 11.75
C THR A 718 20.62 -8.05 12.13
N ILE A 719 21.19 -7.25 13.04
CA ILE A 719 22.45 -7.54 13.73
C ILE A 719 22.10 -7.84 15.19
N ILE A 720 22.47 -9.04 15.65
CA ILE A 720 22.22 -9.49 17.00
C ILE A 720 23.44 -9.20 17.87
N ILE A 721 23.26 -8.40 18.91
CA ILE A 721 24.29 -8.09 19.88
C ILE A 721 23.82 -8.51 21.27
N LEU A 722 24.62 -9.36 21.93
CA LEU A 722 24.39 -9.77 23.32
C LEU A 722 25.47 -9.11 24.16
N THR A 723 25.13 -8.46 25.26
CA THR A 723 26.13 -7.90 26.18
C THR A 723 26.16 -8.70 27.49
N SER A 724 27.32 -8.88 28.04
CA SER A 724 27.52 -9.51 29.34
C SER A 724 28.68 -8.89 30.10
N ASN A 725 28.54 -8.89 31.41
CA ASN A 725 29.60 -8.48 32.34
C ASN A 725 30.38 -9.68 32.90
N LEU A 726 30.10 -10.91 32.39
CA LEU A 726 30.74 -12.13 32.84
C LEU A 726 32.26 -12.05 32.60
N GLY A 727 33.05 -12.43 33.58
CA GLY A 727 34.51 -12.41 33.55
C GLY A 727 35.14 -11.01 33.62
N SER A 728 34.37 -9.97 33.91
CA SER A 728 34.90 -8.59 34.05
C SER A 728 36.03 -8.46 35.04
N ASP A 729 35.93 -9.19 36.15
CA ASP A 729 36.98 -9.19 37.20
C ASP A 729 38.32 -9.76 36.67
N ILE A 730 38.25 -10.85 35.91
CA ILE A 730 39.42 -11.45 35.26
C ILE A 730 40.04 -10.49 34.26
N ILE A 731 39.20 -9.82 33.47
CA ILE A 731 39.67 -8.82 32.48
C ILE A 731 40.39 -7.67 33.16
N LEU A 732 39.83 -7.15 34.25
CA LEU A 732 40.42 -6.03 34.98
C LEU A 732 41.77 -6.41 35.64
N GLU A 733 41.81 -7.54 36.33
CA GLU A 733 43.03 -8.05 36.98
C GLU A 733 44.17 -8.32 35.97
N ASP A 734 43.84 -8.94 34.84
CA ASP A 734 44.83 -9.26 33.80
C ASP A 734 45.36 -7.99 33.12
N LEU A 735 44.49 -7.04 32.81
CA LEU A 735 44.90 -5.77 32.23
C LEU A 735 45.72 -4.91 33.16
N GLU A 736 45.45 -4.91 34.46
CA GLU A 736 46.31 -4.23 35.45
C GLU A 736 47.72 -4.83 35.49
N LYS A 737 47.85 -6.16 35.45
CA LYS A 737 49.13 -6.86 35.41
C LYS A 737 49.90 -6.60 34.09
N ASN A 738 49.18 -6.57 32.97
CA ASN A 738 49.77 -6.38 31.63
C ASN A 738 50.18 -4.91 31.41
N ARG A 739 49.43 -3.96 31.94
CA ARG A 739 49.79 -2.51 31.91
C ARG A 739 51.10 -2.23 32.66
N ALA A 740 51.35 -2.89 33.83
CA ALA A 740 52.62 -2.81 34.52
C ALA A 740 53.80 -3.30 33.64
N ASN A 741 53.51 -4.16 32.64
CA ASN A 741 54.50 -4.65 31.65
C ASN A 741 54.48 -3.91 30.32
N GLY A 742 53.75 -2.77 30.23
CA GLY A 742 53.67 -1.93 29.03
C GLY A 742 52.75 -2.52 27.90
N LYS A 743 51.94 -3.55 28.18
CA LYS A 743 51.00 -4.14 27.24
C LYS A 743 49.55 -3.83 27.63
N ASN A 744 48.72 -3.45 26.63
CA ASN A 744 47.29 -3.20 26.84
C ASN A 744 46.43 -4.25 26.10
N GLU A 745 46.82 -5.50 26.21
CA GLU A 745 46.13 -6.65 25.59
C GLU A 745 45.82 -7.71 26.63
N LEU A 746 44.69 -8.44 26.41
CA LEU A 746 44.29 -9.54 27.26
C LEU A 746 45.21 -10.73 27.02
N SER A 747 45.70 -11.34 28.08
CA SER A 747 46.56 -12.52 27.98
C SER A 747 45.78 -13.74 27.50
N ALA A 748 46.47 -14.70 26.88
CA ALA A 748 45.86 -15.97 26.46
C ALA A 748 45.29 -16.75 27.66
N GLU A 749 45.97 -16.69 28.80
CA GLU A 749 45.50 -17.36 30.05
C GLU A 749 44.20 -16.73 30.58
N ALA A 750 44.02 -15.41 30.48
CA ALA A 750 42.80 -14.75 30.87
C ALA A 750 41.65 -15.09 29.90
N ARG A 751 41.92 -15.14 28.59
CA ARG A 751 40.93 -15.57 27.59
C ARG A 751 40.47 -17.00 27.86
N ASP A 752 41.37 -17.95 28.10
CA ASP A 752 41.02 -19.32 28.41
C ASP A 752 40.16 -19.47 29.70
N LYS A 753 40.44 -18.67 30.73
CA LYS A 753 39.62 -18.63 31.94
C LYS A 753 38.19 -18.09 31.67
N ILE A 754 38.08 -17.05 30.87
CA ILE A 754 36.78 -16.47 30.50
C ILE A 754 36.00 -17.45 29.63
N ASP A 755 36.65 -18.12 28.68
CA ASP A 755 36.03 -19.16 27.84
C ASP A 755 35.49 -20.34 28.68
N LEU A 756 36.18 -20.67 29.73
CA LEU A 756 35.76 -21.72 30.66
C LEU A 756 34.54 -21.29 31.49
N LEU A 757 34.42 -20.01 31.88
CA LEU A 757 33.26 -19.42 32.50
C LEU A 757 32.07 -19.37 31.53
N LEU A 758 32.30 -18.98 30.28
CA LEU A 758 31.26 -18.96 29.25
C LEU A 758 30.67 -20.33 29.03
N LYS A 759 31.51 -21.38 28.90
CA LYS A 759 31.06 -22.78 28.75
C LYS A 759 30.29 -23.33 29.96
N ARG A 760 30.45 -22.73 31.14
CA ARG A 760 29.64 -23.04 32.35
C ARG A 760 28.28 -22.36 32.35
N GLN A 761 28.24 -21.11 31.88
CA GLN A 761 27.04 -20.27 31.90
C GLN A 761 26.12 -20.51 30.70
N PHE A 762 26.69 -20.66 29.51
CA PHE A 762 25.98 -20.84 28.25
C PHE A 762 26.21 -22.23 27.66
N ARG A 763 25.20 -22.76 27.02
CA ARG A 763 25.32 -24.05 26.33
C ARG A 763 26.33 -23.95 25.17
N PRO A 764 27.20 -24.95 24.96
CA PRO A 764 28.18 -24.92 23.85
C PRO A 764 27.54 -24.71 22.48
N GLU A 765 26.36 -25.27 22.24
CA GLU A 765 25.59 -25.13 21.03
C GLU A 765 25.21 -23.67 20.76
N PHE A 766 24.92 -22.87 21.78
CA PHE A 766 24.63 -21.46 21.64
C PHE A 766 25.89 -20.65 21.28
N LEU A 767 26.99 -20.85 21.98
CA LEU A 767 28.24 -20.15 21.71
C LEU A 767 28.77 -20.42 20.29
N ASN A 768 28.58 -21.63 19.78
CA ASN A 768 29.02 -22.03 18.43
C ASN A 768 28.16 -21.43 17.31
N ARG A 769 27.03 -20.84 17.62
CA ARG A 769 26.15 -20.17 16.63
C ARG A 769 26.46 -18.69 16.48
N LEU A 770 27.19 -18.10 17.42
CA LEU A 770 27.64 -16.71 17.33
C LEU A 770 28.77 -16.59 16.31
N ASP A 771 28.77 -15.50 15.57
CA ASP A 771 29.82 -15.20 14.59
C ASP A 771 31.15 -14.85 15.27
N ASP A 772 31.07 -14.12 16.41
CA ASP A 772 32.26 -13.80 17.18
C ASP A 772 31.94 -13.49 18.66
N ILE A 773 32.93 -13.74 19.52
CA ILE A 773 32.97 -13.30 20.90
C ILE A 773 34.00 -12.16 21.01
N VAL A 774 33.53 -11.00 21.47
CA VAL A 774 34.29 -9.76 21.47
C VAL A 774 34.62 -9.35 22.90
N TYR A 775 35.92 -9.25 23.21
CA TYR A 775 36.41 -8.86 24.51
C TYR A 775 36.71 -7.37 24.59
N TYR A 776 36.01 -6.66 25.45
CA TYR A 776 36.21 -5.23 25.70
C TYR A 776 37.24 -5.00 26.77
N LYS A 777 38.18 -4.10 26.48
CA LYS A 777 39.27 -3.70 27.40
C LYS A 777 38.80 -2.56 28.28
N SER A 778 39.42 -2.42 29.46
CA SER A 778 39.25 -1.18 30.25
C SER A 778 39.96 -0.02 29.53
N LEU A 779 39.33 1.16 29.57
CA LEU A 779 39.81 2.35 28.90
C LEU A 779 41.08 2.91 29.54
N THR A 780 41.98 3.47 28.75
CA THR A 780 43.15 4.23 29.18
C THR A 780 42.80 5.68 29.43
N LYS A 781 43.67 6.45 30.16
CA LYS A 781 43.42 7.87 30.40
C LYS A 781 43.33 8.68 29.09
N ASP A 782 44.15 8.34 28.10
CA ASP A 782 44.13 9.01 26.78
C ASP A 782 42.82 8.75 26.05
N GLU A 783 42.35 7.50 26.06
CA GLU A 783 41.06 7.12 25.46
C GLU A 783 39.88 7.82 26.15
N ILE A 784 39.96 8.01 27.47
CA ILE A 784 38.95 8.75 28.24
C ILE A 784 38.99 10.24 27.87
N GLY A 785 40.16 10.82 27.68
CA GLY A 785 40.32 12.18 27.16
C GLY A 785 39.62 12.35 25.79
N GLY A 786 39.69 11.33 24.93
CA GLY A 786 38.95 11.30 23.68
C GLY A 786 37.43 11.28 23.89
N ILE A 787 36.93 10.47 24.84
CA ILE A 787 35.52 10.41 25.19
C ILE A 787 35.02 11.75 25.76
N VAL A 788 35.80 12.42 26.62
CA VAL A 788 35.49 13.78 27.10
C VAL A 788 35.33 14.75 25.94
N ASN A 789 36.22 14.71 24.93
CA ASN A 789 36.11 15.58 23.78
C ASN A 789 34.81 15.32 22.99
N LEU A 790 34.37 14.05 22.81
CA LEU A 790 33.10 13.75 22.19
C LEU A 790 31.87 14.25 22.97
N MET A 791 31.89 14.10 24.31
CA MET A 791 30.82 14.62 25.17
C MET A 791 30.75 16.14 25.14
N LEU A 792 31.91 16.81 25.13
CA LEU A 792 31.98 18.26 25.01
C LEU A 792 31.59 18.75 23.61
N ALA A 793 31.82 17.97 22.56
CA ALA A 793 31.35 18.28 21.21
C ALA A 793 29.82 18.26 21.12
N ASP A 794 29.14 17.27 21.76
CA ASP A 794 27.69 17.25 21.88
C ASP A 794 27.14 18.47 22.64
N LEU A 795 27.82 18.86 23.74
CA LEU A 795 27.44 20.06 24.48
C LEU A 795 27.64 21.33 23.63
N ARG A 796 28.74 21.43 22.85
CA ARG A 796 28.96 22.53 21.91
C ARG A 796 27.84 22.64 20.86
N SER A 797 27.39 21.52 20.31
CA SER A 797 26.28 21.49 19.35
C SER A 797 25.00 22.06 19.96
N ARG A 798 24.63 21.62 21.18
CA ARG A 798 23.46 22.14 21.91
C ARG A 798 23.56 23.64 22.28
N LEU A 799 24.75 24.15 22.52
CA LEU A 799 24.99 25.57 22.80
C LEU A 799 25.01 26.41 21.51
N ALA A 800 25.42 25.85 20.39
CA ALA A 800 25.38 26.51 19.09
C ALA A 800 23.95 26.90 18.69
N ASP A 801 22.95 26.09 19.03
CA ASP A 801 21.50 26.38 18.81
C ASP A 801 21.09 27.67 19.58
N LYS A 802 21.81 28.01 20.67
CA LYS A 802 21.63 29.22 21.45
C LYS A 802 22.59 30.35 21.05
N GLN A 803 23.31 30.16 19.93
CA GLN A 803 24.34 31.08 19.44
C GLN A 803 25.50 31.36 20.44
N LEU A 804 25.81 30.40 21.32
CA LEU A 804 26.90 30.44 22.25
C LEU A 804 28.04 29.52 21.86
N LYS A 805 29.29 29.98 22.01
CA LYS A 805 30.48 29.15 21.74
C LYS A 805 31.06 28.61 23.04
N LEU A 806 31.45 27.35 23.10
CA LEU A 806 32.08 26.71 24.25
C LEU A 806 33.55 26.36 23.95
N VAL A 807 34.45 26.90 24.75
CA VAL A 807 35.89 26.54 24.75
C VAL A 807 36.19 25.89 26.10
N VAL A 808 36.81 24.71 26.07
CA VAL A 808 37.25 24.02 27.28
C VAL A 808 38.77 23.86 27.21
N THR A 809 39.50 24.39 28.17
CA THR A 809 40.98 24.33 28.18
C THR A 809 41.45 22.89 28.47
N ASP A 810 42.66 22.56 28.05
CA ASP A 810 43.22 21.23 28.29
C ASP A 810 43.45 20.97 29.79
N ALA A 811 43.71 22.02 30.59
CA ALA A 811 43.75 21.93 32.06
C ALA A 811 42.40 21.49 32.64
N ALA A 812 41.30 22.09 32.15
CA ALA A 812 39.95 21.71 32.57
C ALA A 812 39.61 20.27 32.11
N LYS A 813 39.99 19.86 30.89
CA LYS A 813 39.78 18.47 30.44
C LYS A 813 40.49 17.44 31.31
N ASN A 814 41.73 17.74 31.72
CA ASN A 814 42.48 16.86 32.62
C ASN A 814 41.80 16.71 33.99
N VAL A 815 41.25 17.78 34.58
CA VAL A 815 40.46 17.70 35.80
C VAL A 815 39.20 16.83 35.60
N ILE A 816 38.50 17.00 34.49
CA ILE A 816 37.32 16.19 34.15
C ILE A 816 37.70 14.71 34.03
N VAL A 817 38.83 14.37 33.40
CA VAL A 817 39.34 13.01 33.29
C VAL A 817 39.71 12.43 34.64
N ASP A 818 40.45 13.16 35.47
CA ASP A 818 40.96 12.66 36.74
C ASP A 818 39.85 12.45 37.77
N ASP A 819 38.89 13.36 37.86
CA ASP A 819 37.76 13.28 38.82
C ASP A 819 36.57 12.47 38.31
N GLY A 820 36.37 12.36 36.96
CA GLY A 820 35.23 11.69 36.34
C GLY A 820 35.47 10.24 35.98
N TYR A 821 36.70 9.72 36.08
CA TYR A 821 37.06 8.34 35.73
C TYR A 821 37.08 7.43 36.96
N ASP A 822 36.49 6.25 36.77
CA ASP A 822 36.58 5.16 37.74
C ASP A 822 37.01 3.87 37.01
N PRO A 823 38.10 3.19 37.44
CA PRO A 823 38.54 1.94 36.77
C PRO A 823 37.49 0.84 36.69
N ILE A 824 36.56 0.76 37.64
CA ILE A 824 35.51 -0.27 37.73
C ILE A 824 34.30 0.10 36.90
N TYR A 825 33.89 1.37 36.91
CA TYR A 825 32.69 1.87 36.24
C TYR A 825 32.97 2.51 34.86
N GLY A 826 34.24 2.61 34.47
CA GLY A 826 34.68 3.12 33.16
C GLY A 826 34.30 4.60 32.96
N ALA A 827 33.76 4.90 31.79
CA ALA A 827 33.33 6.25 31.40
C ALA A 827 31.92 6.63 31.90
N ARG A 828 31.19 5.74 32.58
CA ARG A 828 29.79 6.00 33.04
C ARG A 828 29.71 7.16 34.06
N PRO A 829 30.62 7.30 35.04
CA PRO A 829 30.62 8.43 35.99
C PRO A 829 30.95 9.75 35.30
N LEU A 830 31.72 9.74 34.20
CA LEU A 830 32.18 10.91 33.48
C LEU A 830 31.00 11.78 32.96
N LYS A 831 29.96 11.16 32.45
CA LYS A 831 28.75 11.86 31.99
C LYS A 831 28.09 12.63 33.16
N ARG A 832 27.99 11.99 34.33
CA ARG A 832 27.42 12.63 35.51
C ARG A 832 28.28 13.77 36.01
N TYR A 833 29.60 13.60 35.96
CA TYR A 833 30.55 14.65 36.35
C TYR A 833 30.43 15.90 35.46
N ILE A 834 30.42 15.71 34.14
CA ILE A 834 30.20 16.80 33.16
C ILE A 834 28.86 17.48 33.39
N GLN A 835 27.77 16.72 33.59
CA GLN A 835 26.45 17.28 33.89
C GLN A 835 26.45 18.13 35.16
N ALA A 836 27.03 17.62 36.27
CA ALA A 836 27.00 18.28 37.54
C ALA A 836 27.91 19.52 37.58
N ASN A 837 29.10 19.43 36.98
CA ASN A 837 30.15 20.48 37.17
C ASN A 837 30.31 21.40 35.95
N VAL A 838 30.02 20.94 34.73
CA VAL A 838 30.16 21.77 33.53
C VAL A 838 28.78 22.28 33.06
N GLU A 839 27.82 21.40 32.78
CA GLU A 839 26.51 21.82 32.25
C GLU A 839 25.74 22.68 33.27
N THR A 840 25.76 22.30 34.55
CA THR A 840 25.11 23.08 35.62
C THR A 840 25.72 24.45 35.79
N MET A 841 27.05 24.56 35.68
CA MET A 841 27.76 25.85 35.77
C MET A 841 27.38 26.77 34.61
N ILE A 842 27.43 26.26 33.40
CA ILE A 842 26.99 26.96 32.17
C ILE A 842 25.51 27.37 32.25
N ALA A 843 24.64 26.45 32.71
CA ALA A 843 23.21 26.74 32.83
C ALA A 843 22.92 27.89 33.82
N LYS A 844 23.67 27.98 34.95
CA LYS A 844 23.54 29.09 35.92
C LYS A 844 23.90 30.43 35.30
N GLU A 845 24.96 30.49 34.48
CA GLU A 845 25.38 31.73 33.82
C GLU A 845 24.37 32.16 32.73
N ILE A 846 23.86 31.22 31.95
CA ILE A 846 22.83 31.48 30.91
C ILE A 846 21.55 32.02 31.56
N ILE A 847 21.08 31.39 32.66
CA ILE A 847 19.88 31.84 33.39
C ILE A 847 20.10 33.14 34.11
N GLY A 848 21.33 33.38 34.58
CA GLY A 848 21.72 34.65 35.22
C GLY A 848 21.72 35.85 34.26
N GLY A 849 21.60 35.64 32.96
CA GLY A 849 21.56 36.70 31.95
C GLY A 849 22.91 37.38 31.70
N ASN A 850 24.00 36.77 32.10
CA ASN A 850 25.36 37.35 32.00
C ASN A 850 25.96 37.24 30.60
N HIS A 851 25.31 36.49 29.68
CA HIS A 851 25.83 36.26 28.33
C HIS A 851 24.76 36.56 27.25
N VAL A 852 25.19 37.12 26.14
CA VAL A 852 24.38 37.45 24.97
C VAL A 852 24.70 36.50 23.82
N PRO A 853 23.77 36.31 22.85
CA PRO A 853 24.06 35.54 21.63
C PRO A 853 25.33 36.05 20.92
N GLY A 854 26.27 35.15 20.67
CA GLY A 854 27.58 35.44 20.08
C GLY A 854 28.76 35.30 21.05
N ASP A 855 28.51 35.25 22.38
CA ASP A 855 29.57 35.12 23.39
C ASP A 855 30.24 33.75 23.38
N THR A 856 31.50 33.77 23.89
CA THR A 856 32.30 32.54 24.08
C THR A 856 32.43 32.25 25.58
N LEU A 857 31.93 31.10 25.99
CA LEU A 857 32.07 30.57 27.34
C LEU A 857 33.38 29.77 27.44
N THR A 858 34.29 30.13 28.32
CA THR A 858 35.53 29.40 28.49
C THR A 858 35.55 28.68 29.83
N VAL A 859 35.58 27.36 29.82
CA VAL A 859 35.76 26.53 31.03
C VAL A 859 37.24 26.27 31.21
N ASP A 860 37.76 26.72 32.35
CA ASP A 860 39.17 26.58 32.73
C ASP A 860 39.32 25.88 34.10
N ALA A 861 40.50 25.50 34.48
CA ALA A 861 40.80 24.89 35.76
C ALA A 861 41.71 25.80 36.62
N GLU A 862 41.30 26.14 37.85
CA GLU A 862 42.09 26.84 38.84
C GLU A 862 42.13 26.03 40.14
N ASN A 863 43.31 25.74 40.62
CA ASN A 863 43.54 24.98 41.88
C ASN A 863 42.79 23.63 41.91
N GLY A 864 42.74 22.95 40.77
CA GLY A 864 42.03 21.66 40.63
C GLY A 864 40.49 21.75 40.64
N LYS A 865 39.89 22.94 40.46
CA LYS A 865 38.44 23.15 40.31
C LYS A 865 38.12 23.80 38.98
N LEU A 866 37.00 23.39 38.37
CA LEU A 866 36.48 24.00 37.17
C LEU A 866 35.92 25.39 37.45
N VAL A 867 36.30 26.37 36.63
CA VAL A 867 35.80 27.75 36.65
C VAL A 867 35.38 28.16 35.26
N LEU A 868 34.33 28.98 35.19
CA LEU A 868 33.86 29.55 33.93
C LEU A 868 34.36 30.98 33.79
N ARG A 869 34.90 31.33 32.64
CA ARG A 869 35.38 32.66 32.26
C ARG A 869 34.71 33.18 31.00
#